data_abef633f5f660059ee089166595082b0
#
_entry.id   abef633f5f660059ee089166595082b0
#
_cell.length_a   1.000
_cell.length_b   1.000
_cell.length_c   1.000
_cell.angle_alpha   90.00
_cell.angle_beta   90.00
_cell.angle_gamma   90.00
#
_symmetry.space_group_name_H-M   'P 1'
#
loop_
_entity.id
_entity.type
_entity.pdbx_description
1 polymer ?
#
loop_
_entity_poly.entity_id
_entity_poly.type
_entity_poly.pdbx_seq_one_letter_code
_entity_poly.pdbx_strand_id
1 'polypeptide(L)'
;MKTQAKVVVIGGGVVGASVLYHLTKLGCRDVIMLERSELTSGSTWHAAGGMHTINGDPNVAKLQQYTIKLYKEIEDLSGQDITMHMTGGVMLAATEERFDWLKGVYAKGKYLGMDDLEIITPERAHELLPLIDPDQFVGAMYDPIEGHVDPYGVTHAYAKSARKNGAEYYTHTKVESLSQETDGTWNVETNKGTIKAEHIVNAAGLWAREVGRMVGLELPVLAMEHMYLLTEDMPEVAEANAKTGSEVIHAVDFDGEIYVRQERGGMLMGTYEKACVPWSERETPWEFGHQLLEPDIDRIAPSLEVGFRHFPAFERAGIKQIINGPFTFAPDGNPLVGPVKGMTNYWSACAVMAGFSQGGGVGLALANWIVNGDPGFDVWAMDISRFGDYTNMAYTNARVRENYSRRFSIRYPNEELEAGRPLLTTSIYDRQKAAGAQFGASYGLEVPLWYAPEGVKDEFSWRRSTDFDHIGIEAKAVRDSVGLGDISGFAKYSVSGAGAHAWLDRMLACNVPAVGRMTLAPMLKDDGKIIGDFTLASLSDDDFLIIGSGIAESYHMRWFLSHLPNDGSVTVTSHNLELVGLTLAGPKARDVLQACTFDDVSHAAMPFMAVRRMDIGMVPAIVGRVSYTGDLGYEIWVKPEYLSNLFDQFMLAGADHEIRLFGARALNALRLEKNFGSWGREYRPIYGAVETGLDRFVAYDKDADFIGKAGAIAERESGGKLRLCSFVVDAKDADVIGDEPISNAGKVVGWVTSGGFAHASGVSMAQGYVPKELADKSDGWQIELLNEQLDARLQREPLFDANAGRMRS
;
A
#
# COMPACT_ATOMS: atom_id res chain seq x y z
N MET A 1 -35.13 -19.70 4.26
CA MET A 1 -34.01 -18.76 4.42
C MET A 1 -33.99 -18.28 5.89
N LYS A 2 -32.81 -18.17 6.51
CA LYS A 2 -32.69 -17.58 7.85
C LYS A 2 -33.13 -16.12 7.81
N THR A 3 -33.69 -15.66 8.93
CA THR A 3 -34.10 -14.27 9.13
C THR A 3 -33.12 -13.45 9.96
N GLN A 4 -32.05 -14.11 10.45
CA GLN A 4 -30.95 -13.47 11.19
C GLN A 4 -29.67 -14.26 11.00
N ALA A 5 -28.53 -13.58 11.08
CA ALA A 5 -27.20 -14.16 11.06
C ALA A 5 -26.20 -13.21 11.73
N LYS A 6 -25.09 -13.73 12.27
CA LYS A 6 -24.02 -12.89 12.77
C LYS A 6 -23.34 -12.13 11.63
N VAL A 7 -23.04 -12.81 10.52
CA VAL A 7 -22.39 -12.20 9.35
C VAL A 7 -23.20 -12.52 8.09
N VAL A 8 -23.48 -11.49 7.29
CA VAL A 8 -24.02 -11.61 5.94
C VAL A 8 -22.95 -11.20 4.93
N VAL A 9 -22.57 -12.14 4.06
CA VAL A 9 -21.66 -11.90 2.93
C VAL A 9 -22.49 -11.68 1.68
N ILE A 10 -22.30 -10.56 0.99
CA ILE A 10 -23.01 -10.18 -0.24
C ILE A 10 -22.12 -10.45 -1.46
N GLY A 11 -22.46 -11.44 -2.27
CA GLY A 11 -21.76 -11.86 -3.49
C GLY A 11 -21.22 -13.27 -3.41
N GLY A 12 -21.60 -14.10 -4.39
CA GLY A 12 -21.25 -15.53 -4.52
C GLY A 12 -20.11 -15.81 -5.51
N GLY A 13 -19.21 -14.86 -5.72
CA GLY A 13 -17.96 -15.06 -6.45
C GLY A 13 -16.87 -15.70 -5.59
N VAL A 14 -15.69 -15.93 -6.15
CA VAL A 14 -14.56 -16.57 -5.47
C VAL A 14 -14.18 -15.88 -4.15
N VAL A 15 -14.26 -14.55 -4.09
CA VAL A 15 -13.91 -13.77 -2.88
C VAL A 15 -14.94 -13.98 -1.78
N GLY A 16 -16.24 -13.83 -2.09
CA GLY A 16 -17.30 -14.03 -1.09
C GLY A 16 -17.36 -15.47 -0.58
N ALA A 17 -17.16 -16.46 -1.45
CA ALA A 17 -17.07 -17.87 -1.07
C ALA A 17 -15.84 -18.12 -0.18
N SER A 18 -14.70 -17.48 -0.45
CA SER A 18 -13.51 -17.54 0.39
C SER A 18 -13.74 -16.91 1.76
N VAL A 19 -14.36 -15.74 1.84
CA VAL A 19 -14.74 -15.10 3.12
C VAL A 19 -15.64 -16.03 3.94
N LEU A 20 -16.66 -16.60 3.30
CA LEU A 20 -17.59 -17.54 3.95
C LEU A 20 -16.84 -18.74 4.54
N TYR A 21 -15.93 -19.33 3.75
CA TYR A 21 -15.10 -20.44 4.19
C TYR A 21 -14.23 -20.08 5.41
N HIS A 22 -13.48 -18.97 5.34
CA HIS A 22 -12.56 -18.59 6.40
C HIS A 22 -13.28 -18.20 7.70
N LEU A 23 -14.45 -17.55 7.64
CA LEU A 23 -15.29 -17.31 8.81
C LEU A 23 -15.63 -18.62 9.52
N THR A 24 -16.04 -19.62 8.77
CA THR A 24 -16.38 -20.94 9.37
C THR A 24 -15.16 -21.69 9.87
N LYS A 25 -14.01 -21.57 9.18
CA LYS A 25 -12.71 -22.14 9.59
C LYS A 25 -12.29 -21.59 10.96
N LEU A 26 -12.59 -20.31 11.23
CA LEU A 26 -12.34 -19.64 12.52
C LEU A 26 -13.46 -19.86 13.57
N GLY A 27 -14.42 -20.75 13.29
CA GLY A 27 -15.48 -21.11 14.21
C GLY A 27 -16.73 -20.19 14.19
N CYS A 28 -16.78 -19.18 13.35
CA CYS A 28 -17.96 -18.36 13.14
C CYS A 28 -18.94 -19.12 12.22
N ARG A 29 -19.93 -19.80 12.82
CA ARG A 29 -20.85 -20.68 12.06
C ARG A 29 -22.19 -20.03 11.71
N ASP A 30 -22.57 -18.96 12.39
CA ASP A 30 -23.80 -18.22 12.10
C ASP A 30 -23.53 -17.18 10.99
N VAL A 31 -23.23 -17.69 9.83
CA VAL A 31 -22.88 -16.91 8.64
C VAL A 31 -23.71 -17.35 7.45
N ILE A 32 -24.09 -16.37 6.62
CA ILE A 32 -24.81 -16.63 5.37
C ILE A 32 -24.19 -15.83 4.24
N MET A 33 -24.23 -16.39 3.05
CA MET A 33 -23.85 -15.68 1.82
C MET A 33 -25.08 -15.54 0.92
N LEU A 34 -25.27 -14.36 0.36
CA LEU A 34 -26.36 -14.02 -0.56
C LEU A 34 -25.79 -13.79 -1.95
N GLU A 35 -26.32 -14.54 -2.93
CA GLU A 35 -26.01 -14.37 -4.34
C GLU A 35 -27.29 -14.08 -5.13
N ARG A 36 -27.29 -12.99 -5.90
CA ARG A 36 -28.47 -12.55 -6.68
C ARG A 36 -28.84 -13.51 -7.81
N SER A 37 -27.87 -14.26 -8.34
CA SER A 37 -28.01 -15.22 -9.41
C SER A 37 -27.45 -16.58 -8.97
N GLU A 38 -26.57 -17.20 -9.75
CA GLU A 38 -25.84 -18.41 -9.39
C GLU A 38 -24.44 -18.07 -8.89
N LEU A 39 -23.80 -18.99 -8.15
CA LEU A 39 -22.38 -18.83 -7.80
C LEU A 39 -21.56 -18.62 -9.07
N THR A 40 -20.53 -17.82 -8.98
CA THR A 40 -19.62 -17.46 -10.07
C THR A 40 -20.16 -16.53 -11.15
N SER A 41 -21.44 -16.16 -11.16
CA SER A 41 -22.12 -15.49 -12.28
C SER A 41 -21.57 -14.10 -12.68
N GLY A 42 -20.72 -13.48 -11.85
CA GLY A 42 -20.01 -12.22 -12.17
C GLY A 42 -18.71 -12.49 -12.95
N SER A 43 -17.59 -11.86 -12.53
CA SER A 43 -16.29 -11.99 -13.20
C SER A 43 -15.64 -13.37 -13.02
N THR A 44 -16.05 -14.13 -12.03
CA THR A 44 -15.37 -15.37 -11.63
C THR A 44 -15.39 -16.43 -12.72
N TRP A 45 -16.53 -16.67 -13.39
CA TRP A 45 -16.71 -17.78 -14.32
C TRP A 45 -15.89 -17.68 -15.61
N HIS A 46 -15.58 -16.47 -16.06
CA HIS A 46 -14.82 -16.22 -17.30
C HIS A 46 -13.36 -15.86 -17.04
N ALA A 47 -12.88 -16.00 -15.81
CA ALA A 47 -11.49 -15.72 -15.48
C ALA A 47 -10.54 -16.76 -16.08
N ALA A 48 -9.33 -16.35 -16.45
CA ALA A 48 -8.30 -17.24 -16.99
C ALA A 48 -7.79 -18.31 -15.98
N GLY A 49 -8.08 -18.14 -14.70
CA GLY A 49 -7.75 -19.09 -13.63
C GLY A 49 -6.28 -19.14 -13.21
N GLY A 50 -5.44 -18.22 -13.70
CA GLY A 50 -4.01 -18.18 -13.38
C GLY A 50 -3.76 -17.92 -11.89
N MET A 51 -2.77 -18.62 -11.35
CA MET A 51 -2.26 -18.48 -9.99
C MET A 51 -0.83 -17.97 -10.04
N HIS A 52 -0.59 -16.80 -9.42
CA HIS A 52 0.72 -16.17 -9.35
C HIS A 52 1.10 -15.91 -7.90
N THR A 53 2.36 -16.21 -7.54
CA THR A 53 2.88 -16.00 -6.18
C THR A 53 3.40 -14.60 -5.95
N ILE A 54 3.85 -13.93 -7.01
CA ILE A 54 4.58 -12.67 -6.96
C ILE A 54 3.62 -11.48 -7.03
N ASN A 55 3.89 -10.49 -6.20
CA ASN A 55 3.24 -9.18 -6.20
C ASN A 55 4.26 -8.08 -5.89
N GLY A 56 3.99 -6.86 -6.33
CA GLY A 56 4.83 -5.70 -6.02
C GLY A 56 4.88 -5.35 -4.52
N ASP A 57 3.81 -5.66 -3.76
CA ASP A 57 3.81 -5.56 -2.30
C ASP A 57 4.09 -6.92 -1.66
N PRO A 58 5.10 -7.02 -0.77
CA PRO A 58 5.48 -8.27 -0.13
C PRO A 58 4.37 -8.93 0.69
N ASN A 59 3.50 -8.14 1.30
CA ASN A 59 2.41 -8.69 2.13
C ASN A 59 1.30 -9.28 1.27
N VAL A 60 0.99 -8.63 0.15
CA VAL A 60 0.07 -9.20 -0.86
C VAL A 60 0.65 -10.49 -1.44
N ALA A 61 1.95 -10.53 -1.74
CA ALA A 61 2.63 -11.75 -2.21
C ALA A 61 2.52 -12.91 -1.21
N LYS A 62 2.69 -12.67 0.10
CA LYS A 62 2.47 -13.69 1.14
C LYS A 62 1.05 -14.25 1.13
N LEU A 63 0.06 -13.39 0.92
CA LEU A 63 -1.35 -13.81 0.83
C LEU A 63 -1.63 -14.60 -0.44
N GLN A 64 -0.94 -14.29 -1.54
CA GLN A 64 -1.02 -15.07 -2.77
C GLN A 64 -0.43 -16.48 -2.56
N GLN A 65 0.74 -16.59 -1.94
CA GLN A 65 1.32 -17.89 -1.57
C GLN A 65 0.40 -18.70 -0.65
N TYR A 66 -0.23 -18.04 0.34
CA TYR A 66 -1.23 -18.68 1.19
C TYR A 66 -2.40 -19.22 0.35
N THR A 67 -2.91 -18.43 -0.59
CA THR A 67 -4.04 -18.82 -1.44
C THR A 67 -3.74 -20.08 -2.23
N ILE A 68 -2.57 -20.16 -2.86
CA ILE A 68 -2.17 -21.33 -3.67
C ILE A 68 -2.04 -22.58 -2.79
N LYS A 69 -1.41 -22.47 -1.63
CA LYS A 69 -1.30 -23.58 -0.67
C LYS A 69 -2.66 -24.06 -0.17
N LEU A 70 -3.62 -23.15 0.00
CA LEU A 70 -4.96 -23.43 0.47
C LEU A 70 -5.78 -24.27 -0.52
N TYR A 71 -5.52 -24.17 -1.81
CA TYR A 71 -6.34 -24.83 -2.82
C TYR A 71 -6.39 -26.35 -2.66
N LYS A 72 -5.26 -26.99 -2.36
CA LYS A 72 -5.24 -28.43 -2.06
C LYS A 72 -6.07 -28.78 -0.82
N GLU A 73 -6.00 -27.94 0.23
CA GLU A 73 -6.80 -28.13 1.43
C GLU A 73 -8.30 -28.07 1.14
N ILE A 74 -8.77 -27.09 0.38
CA ILE A 74 -10.20 -26.96 0.08
C ILE A 74 -10.71 -28.03 -0.88
N GLU A 75 -9.87 -28.52 -1.79
CA GLU A 75 -10.20 -29.65 -2.65
C GLU A 75 -10.46 -30.92 -1.81
N ASP A 76 -9.52 -31.28 -0.94
CA ASP A 76 -9.64 -32.40 -0.03
C ASP A 76 -10.86 -32.30 0.89
N LEU A 77 -11.07 -31.11 1.51
CA LEU A 77 -12.19 -30.86 2.42
C LEU A 77 -13.54 -30.91 1.72
N SER A 78 -13.63 -30.30 0.55
CA SER A 78 -14.89 -30.20 -0.19
C SER A 78 -15.27 -31.46 -0.95
N GLY A 79 -14.27 -32.20 -1.42
CA GLY A 79 -14.41 -33.25 -2.42
C GLY A 79 -14.82 -32.73 -3.80
N GLN A 80 -14.59 -31.42 -4.03
CA GLN A 80 -14.81 -30.74 -5.31
C GLN A 80 -13.49 -30.68 -6.06
N ASP A 81 -13.43 -31.28 -7.24
CA ASP A 81 -12.31 -31.12 -8.16
C ASP A 81 -12.17 -29.64 -8.55
N ILE A 82 -10.98 -29.09 -8.39
CA ILE A 82 -10.62 -27.71 -8.73
C ILE A 82 -9.72 -27.66 -9.96
N THR A 83 -9.40 -28.79 -10.53
CA THR A 83 -8.54 -28.92 -11.72
C THR A 83 -7.26 -28.09 -11.58
N MET A 84 -6.48 -28.40 -10.54
CA MET A 84 -5.27 -27.66 -10.21
C MET A 84 -4.07 -28.16 -11.01
N HIS A 85 -3.49 -27.29 -11.83
CA HIS A 85 -2.32 -27.56 -12.65
C HIS A 85 -1.15 -26.71 -12.17
N MET A 86 -0.15 -27.33 -11.55
CA MET A 86 1.09 -26.68 -11.09
C MET A 86 2.16 -26.81 -12.17
N THR A 87 2.07 -25.97 -13.17
CA THR A 87 2.93 -26.05 -14.36
C THR A 87 4.28 -25.35 -14.17
N GLY A 88 4.38 -24.43 -13.21
CA GLY A 88 5.42 -23.42 -13.16
C GLY A 88 5.15 -22.31 -14.16
N GLY A 89 5.99 -21.25 -14.09
CA GLY A 89 5.86 -20.10 -14.96
C GLY A 89 7.18 -19.38 -15.19
N VAL A 90 7.29 -18.68 -16.32
CA VAL A 90 8.40 -17.78 -16.63
C VAL A 90 7.92 -16.36 -16.81
N MET A 91 8.67 -15.42 -16.29
CA MET A 91 8.54 -13.99 -16.53
C MET A 91 9.66 -13.55 -17.46
N LEU A 92 9.29 -13.06 -18.64
CA LEU A 92 10.22 -12.77 -19.73
C LEU A 92 10.65 -11.29 -19.71
N ALA A 93 11.88 -11.01 -20.05
CA ALA A 93 12.44 -9.68 -20.20
C ALA A 93 13.01 -9.50 -21.62
N ALA A 94 12.41 -8.61 -22.42
CA ALA A 94 12.91 -8.27 -23.75
C ALA A 94 13.88 -7.09 -23.72
N THR A 95 14.01 -6.37 -22.60
CA THR A 95 14.91 -5.23 -22.41
C THR A 95 15.76 -5.37 -21.16
N GLU A 96 16.92 -4.69 -21.12
CA GLU A 96 17.79 -4.67 -19.93
C GLU A 96 17.10 -4.05 -18.73
N GLU A 97 16.31 -2.98 -18.92
CA GLU A 97 15.54 -2.34 -17.85
C GLU A 97 14.50 -3.30 -17.26
N ARG A 98 13.83 -4.09 -18.10
CA ARG A 98 12.93 -5.13 -17.64
C ARG A 98 13.67 -6.21 -16.88
N PHE A 99 14.85 -6.57 -17.33
CA PHE A 99 15.66 -7.57 -16.66
C PHE A 99 16.17 -7.09 -15.29
N ASP A 100 16.54 -5.82 -15.17
CA ASP A 100 16.86 -5.20 -13.88
C ASP A 100 15.63 -5.20 -12.94
N TRP A 101 14.44 -4.91 -13.47
CA TRP A 101 13.20 -5.03 -12.70
C TRP A 101 12.97 -6.48 -12.22
N LEU A 102 13.16 -7.50 -13.07
CA LEU A 102 13.02 -8.91 -12.66
C LEU A 102 14.04 -9.30 -11.57
N LYS A 103 15.27 -8.81 -11.65
CA LYS A 103 16.28 -9.01 -10.59
C LYS A 103 15.82 -8.43 -9.25
N GLY A 104 15.18 -7.26 -9.26
CA GLY A 104 14.56 -6.68 -8.07
C GLY A 104 13.41 -7.54 -7.51
N VAL A 105 12.55 -8.09 -8.39
CA VAL A 105 11.48 -9.01 -7.99
C VAL A 105 12.06 -10.30 -7.40
N TYR A 106 13.09 -10.85 -8.00
CA TYR A 106 13.81 -12.04 -7.51
C TYR A 106 14.39 -11.83 -6.11
N ALA A 107 15.02 -10.67 -5.87
CA ALA A 107 15.55 -10.32 -4.56
C ALA A 107 14.43 -10.28 -3.49
N LYS A 108 13.28 -9.66 -3.82
CA LYS A 108 12.09 -9.67 -2.94
C LYS A 108 11.60 -11.10 -2.66
N GLY A 109 11.59 -11.95 -3.66
CA GLY A 109 11.22 -13.36 -3.52
C GLY A 109 12.04 -14.09 -2.47
N LYS A 110 13.35 -13.91 -2.42
CA LYS A 110 14.23 -14.49 -1.39
C LYS A 110 13.82 -14.09 0.03
N TYR A 111 13.54 -12.80 0.23
CA TYR A 111 13.02 -12.32 1.51
C TYR A 111 11.69 -12.97 1.88
N LEU A 112 10.83 -13.24 0.91
CA LEU A 112 9.53 -13.87 1.12
C LEU A 112 9.59 -15.38 1.32
N GLY A 113 10.80 -15.99 1.31
CA GLY A 113 11.02 -17.43 1.42
C GLY A 113 10.64 -18.20 0.16
N MET A 114 10.71 -17.55 -1.00
CA MET A 114 10.55 -18.17 -2.32
C MET A 114 11.92 -18.61 -2.83
N ASP A 115 12.49 -19.59 -2.17
CA ASP A 115 13.89 -20.03 -2.40
C ASP A 115 14.07 -20.76 -3.75
N ASP A 116 12.98 -21.20 -4.37
CA ASP A 116 12.97 -21.94 -5.64
C ASP A 116 12.90 -21.04 -6.89
N LEU A 117 12.84 -19.70 -6.71
CA LEU A 117 12.94 -18.76 -7.84
C LEU A 117 14.32 -18.80 -8.49
N GLU A 118 14.36 -18.69 -9.82
CA GLU A 118 15.62 -18.69 -10.57
C GLU A 118 15.65 -17.52 -11.58
N ILE A 119 16.77 -16.79 -11.63
CA ILE A 119 17.09 -15.93 -12.78
C ILE A 119 17.74 -16.85 -13.84
N ILE A 120 17.19 -16.87 -15.04
CA ILE A 120 17.58 -17.79 -16.11
C ILE A 120 17.89 -17.05 -17.42
N THR A 121 18.66 -17.74 -18.29
CA THR A 121 18.95 -17.22 -19.64
C THR A 121 17.78 -17.44 -20.60
N PRO A 122 17.72 -16.73 -21.75
CA PRO A 122 16.70 -16.97 -22.76
C PRO A 122 16.68 -18.42 -23.31
N GLU A 123 17.85 -19.05 -23.46
CA GLU A 123 17.96 -20.44 -23.91
C GLU A 123 17.34 -21.40 -22.88
N ARG A 124 17.59 -21.14 -21.58
CA ARG A 124 16.96 -21.94 -20.52
C ARG A 124 15.46 -21.72 -20.47
N ALA A 125 14.98 -20.51 -20.68
CA ALA A 125 13.55 -20.23 -20.79
C ALA A 125 12.93 -20.95 -21.98
N HIS A 126 13.62 -21.01 -23.16
CA HIS A 126 13.17 -21.78 -24.30
C HIS A 126 13.15 -23.30 -24.05
N GLU A 127 14.10 -23.84 -23.27
CA GLU A 127 14.04 -25.26 -22.87
C GLU A 127 12.77 -25.58 -22.08
N LEU A 128 12.36 -24.69 -21.17
CA LEU A 128 11.16 -24.83 -20.33
C LEU A 128 9.87 -24.54 -21.13
N LEU A 129 9.93 -23.57 -22.04
CA LEU A 129 8.82 -23.10 -22.87
C LEU A 129 9.24 -23.07 -24.35
N PRO A 130 9.19 -24.22 -25.08
CA PRO A 130 9.68 -24.30 -26.46
C PRO A 130 8.91 -23.46 -27.49
N LEU A 131 7.86 -22.76 -27.08
CA LEU A 131 7.04 -21.89 -27.92
C LEU A 131 7.60 -20.48 -28.10
N ILE A 132 8.59 -20.05 -27.28
CA ILE A 132 9.20 -18.71 -27.38
C ILE A 132 10.31 -18.69 -28.42
N ASP A 133 10.53 -17.51 -29.01
CA ASP A 133 11.74 -17.18 -29.73
C ASP A 133 12.78 -16.60 -28.76
N PRO A 134 13.85 -17.34 -28.37
CA PRO A 134 14.79 -16.89 -27.36
C PRO A 134 15.57 -15.63 -27.79
N ASP A 135 15.71 -15.35 -29.09
CA ASP A 135 16.43 -14.20 -29.62
C ASP A 135 15.70 -12.87 -29.33
N GLN A 136 14.45 -12.90 -28.89
CA GLN A 136 13.66 -11.73 -28.53
C GLN A 136 13.89 -11.27 -27.07
N PHE A 137 14.63 -12.03 -26.27
CA PHE A 137 14.76 -11.79 -24.83
C PHE A 137 16.22 -11.66 -24.39
N VAL A 138 16.43 -10.89 -23.31
CA VAL A 138 17.75 -10.72 -22.67
C VAL A 138 17.89 -11.56 -21.40
N GLY A 139 16.77 -12.04 -20.86
CA GLY A 139 16.74 -12.90 -19.68
C GLY A 139 15.31 -13.21 -19.25
N ALA A 140 15.20 -14.02 -18.20
CA ALA A 140 13.90 -14.37 -17.63
C ALA A 140 14.06 -14.73 -16.14
N MET A 141 12.92 -14.83 -15.44
CA MET A 141 12.82 -15.41 -14.10
C MET A 141 11.84 -16.58 -14.14
N TYR A 142 12.22 -17.71 -13.56
CA TYR A 142 11.41 -18.90 -13.43
C TYR A 142 10.84 -19.03 -12.02
N ASP A 143 9.53 -19.31 -11.92
CA ASP A 143 8.82 -19.64 -10.66
C ASP A 143 8.17 -21.02 -10.78
N PRO A 144 8.63 -22.03 -10.04
CA PRO A 144 8.06 -23.39 -10.10
C PRO A 144 6.68 -23.52 -9.42
N ILE A 145 6.25 -22.49 -8.65
CA ILE A 145 5.00 -22.56 -7.85
C ILE A 145 3.84 -21.85 -8.56
N GLU A 146 3.96 -21.50 -9.81
CA GLU A 146 2.87 -20.96 -10.61
C GLU A 146 2.02 -22.05 -11.25
N GLY A 147 0.81 -21.68 -11.66
CA GLY A 147 -0.09 -22.63 -12.30
C GLY A 147 -1.47 -22.02 -12.56
N HIS A 148 -2.46 -22.88 -12.72
CA HIS A 148 -3.86 -22.47 -12.90
C HIS A 148 -4.84 -23.45 -12.26
N VAL A 149 -6.07 -22.99 -12.07
CA VAL A 149 -7.20 -23.73 -11.50
C VAL A 149 -8.47 -23.48 -12.30
N ASP A 150 -9.46 -24.37 -12.13
CA ASP A 150 -10.81 -24.09 -12.61
C ASP A 150 -11.52 -23.07 -11.70
N PRO A 151 -11.88 -21.88 -12.22
CA PRO A 151 -12.59 -20.86 -11.48
C PRO A 151 -13.90 -21.31 -10.82
N TYR A 152 -14.68 -22.12 -11.52
CA TYR A 152 -15.92 -22.69 -11.02
C TYR A 152 -15.65 -23.67 -9.88
N GLY A 153 -14.73 -24.62 -10.09
CA GLY A 153 -14.36 -25.64 -9.11
C GLY A 153 -13.88 -25.04 -7.79
N VAL A 154 -12.96 -24.07 -7.84
CA VAL A 154 -12.45 -23.38 -6.64
C VAL A 154 -13.56 -22.68 -5.86
N THR A 155 -14.43 -21.93 -6.53
CA THR A 155 -15.53 -21.21 -5.85
C THR A 155 -16.49 -22.16 -5.17
N HIS A 156 -16.86 -23.24 -5.86
CA HIS A 156 -17.70 -24.28 -5.29
C HIS A 156 -17.01 -25.08 -4.18
N ALA A 157 -15.68 -25.28 -4.24
CA ALA A 157 -14.92 -25.91 -3.16
C ALA A 157 -14.98 -25.10 -1.88
N TYR A 158 -14.75 -23.76 -1.96
CA TYR A 158 -14.94 -22.87 -0.81
C TYR A 158 -16.36 -22.94 -0.24
N ALA A 159 -17.38 -22.77 -1.09
CA ALA A 159 -18.78 -22.77 -0.67
C ALA A 159 -19.20 -24.10 -0.04
N LYS A 160 -18.79 -25.24 -0.61
CA LYS A 160 -19.06 -26.58 -0.08
C LYS A 160 -18.36 -26.83 1.25
N SER A 161 -17.08 -26.41 1.38
CA SER A 161 -16.32 -26.50 2.63
C SER A 161 -16.97 -25.67 3.74
N ALA A 162 -17.37 -24.45 3.43
CA ALA A 162 -18.09 -23.57 4.38
C ALA A 162 -19.42 -24.21 4.83
N ARG A 163 -20.18 -24.79 3.90
CA ARG A 163 -21.46 -25.46 4.22
C ARG A 163 -21.24 -26.66 5.12
N LYS A 164 -20.20 -27.47 4.91
CA LYS A 164 -19.83 -28.58 5.79
C LYS A 164 -19.54 -28.10 7.22
N ASN A 165 -19.03 -26.89 7.37
CA ASN A 165 -18.74 -26.24 8.65
C ASN A 165 -19.94 -25.51 9.25
N GLY A 166 -21.12 -25.52 8.61
CA GLY A 166 -22.39 -24.98 9.15
C GLY A 166 -22.84 -23.65 8.57
N ALA A 167 -22.12 -23.08 7.58
CA ALA A 167 -22.60 -21.90 6.84
C ALA A 167 -23.77 -22.26 5.91
N GLU A 168 -24.55 -21.24 5.58
CA GLU A 168 -25.57 -21.34 4.52
C GLU A 168 -25.26 -20.34 3.41
N TYR A 169 -25.68 -20.64 2.18
CA TYR A 169 -25.72 -19.67 1.11
C TYR A 169 -27.00 -19.82 0.29
N TYR A 170 -27.48 -18.69 -0.22
CA TYR A 170 -28.71 -18.61 -0.95
C TYR A 170 -28.48 -17.92 -2.30
N THR A 171 -28.68 -18.69 -3.38
CA THR A 171 -28.70 -18.19 -4.75
C THR A 171 -30.06 -17.57 -5.08
N HIS A 172 -30.12 -16.80 -6.18
CA HIS A 172 -31.30 -16.04 -6.60
C HIS A 172 -31.90 -15.18 -5.47
N THR A 173 -31.01 -14.62 -4.63
CA THR A 173 -31.35 -13.80 -3.48
C THR A 173 -30.64 -12.46 -3.60
N LYS A 174 -31.29 -11.50 -4.24
CA LYS A 174 -30.79 -10.16 -4.46
C LYS A 174 -30.99 -9.31 -3.21
N VAL A 175 -29.93 -8.67 -2.75
CA VAL A 175 -30.04 -7.57 -1.76
C VAL A 175 -30.56 -6.34 -2.48
N GLU A 176 -31.60 -5.74 -1.93
CA GLU A 176 -32.29 -4.58 -2.50
C GLU A 176 -32.00 -3.30 -1.74
N SER A 177 -31.82 -3.39 -0.41
CA SER A 177 -31.39 -2.26 0.43
C SER A 177 -30.70 -2.71 1.70
N LEU A 178 -29.91 -1.82 2.28
CA LEU A 178 -29.23 -1.97 3.54
C LEU A 178 -29.54 -0.78 4.44
N SER A 179 -29.89 -1.03 5.69
CA SER A 179 -30.07 0.02 6.69
C SER A 179 -29.57 -0.44 8.05
N GLN A 180 -29.02 0.48 8.84
CA GLN A 180 -28.52 0.18 10.18
C GLN A 180 -29.44 0.76 11.24
N GLU A 181 -29.76 -0.04 12.25
CA GLU A 181 -30.53 0.39 13.42
C GLU A 181 -29.61 1.13 14.41
N THR A 182 -30.22 1.80 15.39
CA THR A 182 -29.48 2.59 16.40
C THR A 182 -28.62 1.74 17.33
N ASP A 183 -28.88 0.44 17.44
CA ASP A 183 -28.09 -0.53 18.20
C ASP A 183 -26.90 -1.11 17.39
N GLY A 184 -26.74 -0.70 16.15
CA GLY A 184 -25.69 -1.17 15.24
C GLY A 184 -26.09 -2.40 14.40
N THR A 185 -27.25 -2.99 14.60
CA THR A 185 -27.77 -4.12 13.81
C THR A 185 -28.13 -3.66 12.40
N TRP A 186 -27.77 -4.48 11.41
CA TRP A 186 -28.11 -4.25 10.02
C TRP A 186 -29.42 -4.95 9.62
N ASN A 187 -30.26 -4.27 8.88
CA ASN A 187 -31.38 -4.85 8.14
C ASN A 187 -30.97 -5.03 6.67
N VAL A 188 -30.98 -6.26 6.21
CA VAL A 188 -30.68 -6.65 4.83
C VAL A 188 -31.99 -7.00 4.15
N GLU A 189 -32.55 -6.10 3.38
CA GLU A 189 -33.75 -6.33 2.59
C GLU A 189 -33.38 -7.09 1.32
N THR A 190 -34.10 -8.16 1.04
CA THR A 190 -33.88 -8.97 -0.16
C THR A 190 -35.21 -9.23 -0.87
N ASN A 191 -35.14 -9.65 -2.16
CA ASN A 191 -36.30 -10.12 -2.92
C ASN A 191 -37.01 -11.35 -2.29
N LYS A 192 -36.48 -11.92 -1.21
CA LYS A 192 -37.04 -13.09 -0.48
C LYS A 192 -37.32 -12.82 1.00
N GLY A 193 -37.24 -11.57 1.42
CA GLY A 193 -37.50 -11.13 2.80
C GLY A 193 -36.28 -10.52 3.48
N THR A 194 -36.49 -10.05 4.71
CA THR A 194 -35.50 -9.31 5.49
C THR A 194 -34.64 -10.24 6.34
N ILE A 195 -33.36 -9.91 6.46
CA ILE A 195 -32.40 -10.60 7.33
C ILE A 195 -31.77 -9.57 8.27
N LYS A 196 -31.75 -9.85 9.57
CA LYS A 196 -30.98 -9.07 10.54
C LYS A 196 -29.56 -9.60 10.66
N ALA A 197 -28.56 -8.70 10.65
CA ALA A 197 -27.15 -9.07 10.73
C ALA A 197 -26.37 -8.17 11.68
N GLU A 198 -25.37 -8.72 12.38
CA GLU A 198 -24.40 -7.92 13.14
C GLU A 198 -23.35 -7.30 12.19
N HIS A 199 -22.90 -8.07 11.20
CA HIS A 199 -21.87 -7.65 10.24
C HIS A 199 -22.33 -7.82 8.79
N ILE A 200 -21.98 -6.86 7.95
CA ILE A 200 -22.16 -6.92 6.49
C ILE A 200 -20.80 -6.96 5.81
N VAL A 201 -20.60 -7.92 4.92
CA VAL A 201 -19.43 -7.98 4.03
C VAL A 201 -19.86 -7.72 2.60
N ASN A 202 -19.37 -6.63 2.01
CA ASN A 202 -19.51 -6.37 0.60
C ASN A 202 -18.40 -7.10 -0.18
N ALA A 203 -18.76 -8.20 -0.83
CA ALA A 203 -17.92 -8.99 -1.73
C ALA A 203 -18.55 -9.08 -3.13
N ALA A 204 -19.30 -8.03 -3.52
CA ALA A 204 -20.20 -8.05 -4.66
C ALA A 204 -19.51 -7.84 -6.04
N GLY A 205 -18.18 -7.84 -6.09
CA GLY A 205 -17.41 -7.81 -7.34
C GLY A 205 -17.82 -6.67 -8.26
N LEU A 206 -18.40 -6.97 -9.43
CA LEU A 206 -18.87 -5.97 -10.40
C LEU A 206 -19.93 -5.02 -9.82
N TRP A 207 -20.72 -5.46 -8.84
CA TRP A 207 -21.76 -4.68 -8.16
C TRP A 207 -21.31 -4.09 -6.82
N ALA A 208 -19.99 -4.06 -6.53
CA ALA A 208 -19.46 -3.56 -5.27
C ALA A 208 -19.88 -2.11 -4.98
N ARG A 209 -19.87 -1.24 -6.02
CA ARG A 209 -20.31 0.16 -5.89
C ARG A 209 -21.81 0.27 -5.60
N GLU A 210 -22.62 -0.48 -6.33
CA GLU A 210 -24.07 -0.49 -6.19
C GLU A 210 -24.49 -0.92 -4.78
N VAL A 211 -23.82 -1.93 -4.22
CA VAL A 211 -24.02 -2.34 -2.81
C VAL A 211 -23.48 -1.28 -1.83
N GLY A 212 -22.34 -0.66 -2.11
CA GLY A 212 -21.81 0.45 -1.32
C GLY A 212 -22.77 1.65 -1.29
N ARG A 213 -23.35 2.01 -2.42
CA ARG A 213 -24.34 3.12 -2.53
C ARG A 213 -25.57 2.90 -1.71
N MET A 214 -25.97 1.66 -1.40
CA MET A 214 -27.11 1.37 -0.52
C MET A 214 -26.89 1.94 0.90
N VAL A 215 -25.63 2.16 1.28
CA VAL A 215 -25.23 2.73 2.57
C VAL A 215 -24.55 4.10 2.45
N GLY A 216 -24.64 4.74 1.29
CA GLY A 216 -24.05 6.06 1.03
C GLY A 216 -22.53 6.03 0.79
N LEU A 217 -21.95 4.87 0.52
CA LEU A 217 -20.52 4.70 0.25
C LEU A 217 -20.26 4.63 -1.26
N GLU A 218 -19.48 5.57 -1.79
CA GLU A 218 -18.96 5.50 -3.15
C GLU A 218 -17.59 4.81 -3.13
N LEU A 219 -17.55 3.53 -3.49
CA LEU A 219 -16.30 2.76 -3.54
C LEU A 219 -15.48 3.14 -4.77
N PRO A 220 -14.16 3.37 -4.66
CA PRO A 220 -13.29 3.61 -5.80
C PRO A 220 -13.01 2.31 -6.58
N VAL A 221 -14.04 1.77 -7.20
CA VAL A 221 -14.00 0.53 -7.99
C VAL A 221 -14.51 0.80 -9.39
N LEU A 222 -13.77 0.35 -10.39
CA LEU A 222 -14.18 0.41 -11.79
C LEU A 222 -13.98 -0.97 -12.43
N ALA A 223 -14.96 -1.42 -13.20
CA ALA A 223 -14.84 -2.59 -14.04
C ALA A 223 -14.21 -2.22 -15.39
N MET A 224 -13.25 -3.03 -15.84
CA MET A 224 -12.58 -2.91 -17.13
C MET A 224 -12.92 -4.11 -18.00
N GLU A 225 -13.09 -3.89 -19.29
CA GLU A 225 -13.11 -4.99 -20.26
C GLU A 225 -11.74 -5.63 -20.35
N HIS A 226 -11.71 -6.94 -20.49
CA HIS A 226 -10.47 -7.70 -20.62
C HIS A 226 -10.65 -8.87 -21.57
N MET A 227 -9.69 -9.02 -22.48
CA MET A 227 -9.76 -10.03 -23.50
C MET A 227 -8.62 -11.03 -23.42
N TYR A 228 -8.96 -12.27 -23.75
CA TYR A 228 -8.00 -13.29 -24.12
C TYR A 228 -8.54 -14.15 -25.25
N LEU A 229 -7.64 -14.67 -26.06
CA LEU A 229 -7.97 -15.61 -27.11
C LEU A 229 -7.64 -17.06 -26.68
N LEU A 230 -8.43 -17.99 -27.18
CA LEU A 230 -8.17 -19.42 -27.13
C LEU A 230 -7.85 -19.90 -28.55
N THR A 231 -6.77 -20.65 -28.72
CA THR A 231 -6.41 -21.25 -30.00
C THR A 231 -7.15 -22.58 -30.21
N GLU A 232 -7.24 -23.01 -31.45
CA GLU A 232 -7.44 -24.44 -31.77
C GLU A 232 -6.25 -25.27 -31.22
N ASP A 233 -6.36 -26.60 -31.26
CA ASP A 233 -5.28 -27.49 -30.89
C ASP A 233 -4.03 -27.22 -31.74
N MET A 234 -2.87 -27.10 -31.07
CA MET A 234 -1.59 -26.73 -31.68
C MET A 234 -0.64 -27.93 -31.67
N PRO A 235 -0.11 -28.38 -32.84
CA PRO A 235 0.89 -29.47 -32.89
C PRO A 235 2.12 -29.16 -32.02
N GLU A 236 2.54 -27.89 -31.95
CA GLU A 236 3.68 -27.43 -31.16
C GLU A 236 3.48 -27.64 -29.64
N VAL A 237 2.24 -27.51 -29.15
CA VAL A 237 1.89 -27.83 -27.76
C VAL A 237 2.01 -29.34 -27.51
N ALA A 238 1.49 -30.19 -28.43
CA ALA A 238 1.61 -31.62 -28.31
C ALA A 238 3.09 -32.07 -28.33
N GLU A 239 3.93 -31.49 -29.19
CA GLU A 239 5.34 -31.78 -29.26
C GLU A 239 6.09 -31.32 -27.98
N ALA A 240 5.77 -30.12 -27.48
CA ALA A 240 6.34 -29.60 -26.23
C ALA A 240 5.99 -30.54 -25.04
N ASN A 241 4.73 -30.92 -24.91
CA ASN A 241 4.28 -31.83 -23.85
C ASN A 241 4.94 -33.20 -23.95
N ALA A 242 5.13 -33.72 -25.18
CA ALA A 242 5.83 -34.99 -25.39
C ALA A 242 7.31 -34.90 -25.02
N LYS A 243 7.95 -33.75 -25.25
CA LYS A 243 9.36 -33.50 -24.93
C LYS A 243 9.60 -33.31 -23.45
N THR A 244 8.74 -32.57 -22.76
CA THR A 244 8.89 -32.23 -21.33
C THR A 244 8.25 -33.26 -20.40
N GLY A 245 7.30 -34.01 -20.88
CA GLY A 245 6.49 -34.95 -20.08
C GLY A 245 5.42 -34.25 -19.21
N SER A 246 5.18 -32.95 -19.42
CA SER A 246 4.24 -32.14 -18.68
C SER A 246 3.57 -31.10 -19.59
N GLU A 247 2.55 -30.44 -19.09
CA GLU A 247 1.94 -29.29 -19.76
C GLU A 247 2.95 -28.15 -19.97
N VAL A 248 2.71 -27.31 -20.99
CA VAL A 248 3.47 -26.09 -21.24
C VAL A 248 3.32 -25.17 -20.04
N ILE A 249 4.44 -24.66 -19.54
CA ILE A 249 4.46 -23.74 -18.41
C ILE A 249 3.81 -22.38 -18.76
N HIS A 250 3.36 -21.66 -17.75
CA HIS A 250 2.87 -20.29 -17.93
C HIS A 250 3.99 -19.35 -18.40
N ALA A 251 3.63 -18.31 -19.12
CA ALA A 251 4.54 -17.20 -19.35
C ALA A 251 3.83 -15.87 -19.20
N VAL A 252 4.56 -14.88 -18.66
CA VAL A 252 4.20 -13.47 -18.69
C VAL A 252 5.28 -12.75 -19.45
N ASP A 253 4.91 -12.18 -20.59
CA ASP A 253 5.74 -11.29 -21.38
C ASP A 253 5.29 -9.86 -21.11
N PHE A 254 5.98 -9.21 -20.18
CA PHE A 254 5.62 -7.87 -19.76
C PHE A 254 5.83 -6.82 -20.84
N ASP A 255 6.86 -7.00 -21.68
CA ASP A 255 7.19 -6.05 -22.73
C ASP A 255 6.26 -6.20 -23.95
N GLY A 256 5.71 -7.42 -24.14
CA GLY A 256 4.64 -7.69 -25.10
C GLY A 256 3.23 -7.38 -24.59
N GLU A 257 3.08 -7.07 -23.31
CA GLU A 257 1.78 -6.83 -22.64
C GLU A 257 0.84 -8.03 -22.73
N ILE A 258 1.41 -9.26 -22.70
CA ILE A 258 0.68 -10.53 -22.85
C ILE A 258 1.04 -11.52 -21.75
N TYR A 259 0.10 -12.44 -21.51
CA TYR A 259 0.34 -13.66 -20.75
C TYR A 259 -0.19 -14.86 -21.51
N VAL A 260 0.47 -16.00 -21.34
CA VAL A 260 0.07 -17.24 -22.00
C VAL A 260 0.06 -18.42 -21.04
N ARG A 261 -0.86 -19.35 -21.28
CA ARG A 261 -0.87 -20.67 -20.63
C ARG A 261 -1.49 -21.72 -21.56
N GLN A 262 -1.21 -22.98 -21.28
CA GLN A 262 -1.88 -24.06 -21.99
C GLN A 262 -3.37 -24.14 -21.61
N GLU A 263 -4.20 -24.39 -22.60
CA GLU A 263 -5.62 -24.73 -22.45
C GLU A 263 -5.94 -25.97 -23.30
N ARG A 264 -5.99 -27.14 -22.65
CA ARG A 264 -6.15 -28.42 -23.33
C ARG A 264 -5.06 -28.69 -24.37
N GLY A 265 -5.40 -28.91 -25.65
CA GLY A 265 -4.45 -29.09 -26.75
C GLY A 265 -3.96 -27.79 -27.42
N GLY A 266 -4.48 -26.64 -27.00
CA GLY A 266 -4.13 -25.31 -27.50
C GLY A 266 -3.57 -24.42 -26.40
N MET A 267 -3.58 -23.12 -26.69
CA MET A 267 -3.08 -22.11 -25.77
C MET A 267 -4.14 -21.01 -25.51
N LEU A 268 -4.05 -20.41 -24.35
CA LEU A 268 -4.69 -19.14 -24.02
C LEU A 268 -3.64 -18.04 -24.12
N MET A 269 -3.96 -16.92 -24.78
CA MET A 269 -3.18 -15.69 -24.76
C MET A 269 -4.07 -14.53 -24.38
N GLY A 270 -3.77 -13.88 -23.25
CA GLY A 270 -4.46 -12.69 -22.79
C GLY A 270 -3.59 -11.43 -22.90
N THR A 271 -4.24 -10.26 -22.94
CA THR A 271 -3.57 -8.97 -23.15
C THR A 271 -3.90 -7.97 -22.04
N TYR A 272 -2.98 -7.03 -21.78
CA TYR A 272 -3.25 -5.81 -21.01
C TYR A 272 -2.96 -4.60 -21.89
N GLU A 273 -3.84 -4.41 -22.86
CA GLU A 273 -3.70 -3.41 -23.90
C GLU A 273 -3.77 -1.96 -23.37
N LYS A 274 -3.00 -1.05 -23.99
CA LYS A 274 -2.97 0.38 -23.62
C LYS A 274 -4.28 1.10 -23.94
N ALA A 275 -4.97 0.70 -25.01
CA ALA A 275 -6.26 1.24 -25.43
C ALA A 275 -7.43 0.66 -24.60
N CYS A 276 -7.25 0.57 -23.27
CA CYS A 276 -8.20 -0.08 -22.37
C CYS A 276 -9.56 0.63 -22.32
N VAL A 277 -10.60 -0.16 -22.11
CA VAL A 277 -12.00 0.32 -22.09
C VAL A 277 -12.64 -0.05 -20.75
N PRO A 278 -13.18 0.92 -20.00
CA PRO A 278 -13.98 0.63 -18.83
C PRO A 278 -15.36 0.13 -19.25
N TRP A 279 -15.87 -0.80 -18.45
CA TRP A 279 -17.23 -1.30 -18.58
C TRP A 279 -18.10 -0.75 -17.45
N SER A 280 -19.31 -0.29 -17.78
CA SER A 280 -20.28 0.21 -16.80
C SER A 280 -19.73 1.29 -15.86
N GLU A 281 -19.22 2.38 -16.44
CA GLU A 281 -18.58 3.46 -15.68
C GLU A 281 -19.48 4.10 -14.61
N ARG A 282 -20.82 4.16 -14.85
CA ARG A 282 -21.76 4.81 -13.93
C ARG A 282 -22.52 3.84 -13.05
N GLU A 283 -23.07 2.78 -13.65
CA GLU A 283 -23.91 1.81 -12.97
C GLU A 283 -23.77 0.44 -13.63
N THR A 284 -23.59 -0.59 -12.81
CA THR A 284 -23.50 -1.97 -13.27
C THR A 284 -24.90 -2.54 -13.47
N PRO A 285 -25.27 -3.02 -14.69
CA PRO A 285 -26.60 -3.60 -14.93
C PRO A 285 -26.86 -4.80 -14.04
N TRP A 286 -27.97 -4.79 -13.32
CA TRP A 286 -28.33 -5.88 -12.41
C TRP A 286 -28.65 -7.18 -13.13
N GLU A 287 -29.03 -7.12 -14.40
CA GLU A 287 -29.39 -8.28 -15.22
C GLU A 287 -28.17 -9.00 -15.83
N PHE A 288 -26.99 -8.34 -15.80
CA PHE A 288 -25.76 -8.94 -16.32
C PHE A 288 -25.34 -10.14 -15.45
N GLY A 289 -24.96 -11.26 -16.08
CA GLY A 289 -24.49 -12.47 -15.40
C GLY A 289 -24.36 -13.63 -16.36
N HIS A 290 -23.26 -14.40 -16.26
CA HIS A 290 -22.90 -15.45 -17.22
C HIS A 290 -22.95 -14.96 -18.69
N GLN A 291 -22.54 -13.73 -18.91
CA GLN A 291 -22.50 -13.09 -20.21
C GLN A 291 -21.10 -12.60 -20.53
N LEU A 292 -20.73 -12.65 -21.78
CA LEU A 292 -19.51 -12.06 -22.32
C LEU A 292 -19.88 -10.78 -23.07
N LEU A 293 -18.88 -9.92 -23.20
CA LEU A 293 -18.95 -8.72 -24.03
C LEU A 293 -18.53 -9.06 -25.46
N GLU A 294 -18.88 -8.19 -26.40
CA GLU A 294 -18.43 -8.34 -27.78
C GLU A 294 -16.89 -8.23 -27.86
N PRO A 295 -16.23 -9.12 -28.61
CA PRO A 295 -14.80 -9.04 -28.83
C PRO A 295 -14.43 -7.81 -29.67
N ASP A 296 -13.29 -7.17 -29.32
CA ASP A 296 -12.70 -6.07 -30.08
C ASP A 296 -11.23 -6.43 -30.40
N ILE A 297 -11.04 -7.12 -31.54
CA ILE A 297 -9.71 -7.63 -31.94
C ILE A 297 -8.78 -6.46 -32.28
N ASP A 298 -9.30 -5.41 -32.90
CA ASP A 298 -8.49 -4.25 -33.30
C ASP A 298 -7.84 -3.59 -32.06
N ARG A 299 -8.53 -3.60 -30.92
CA ARG A 299 -8.00 -3.06 -29.67
C ARG A 299 -6.82 -3.82 -29.13
N ILE A 300 -6.79 -5.13 -29.27
CA ILE A 300 -5.70 -6.00 -28.76
C ILE A 300 -4.66 -6.33 -29.84
N ALA A 301 -4.90 -5.98 -31.11
CA ALA A 301 -4.01 -6.30 -32.22
C ALA A 301 -2.55 -5.88 -31.98
N PRO A 302 -2.23 -4.70 -31.41
CA PRO A 302 -0.84 -4.33 -31.15
C PRO A 302 -0.12 -5.30 -30.20
N SER A 303 -0.79 -5.79 -29.14
CA SER A 303 -0.22 -6.80 -28.24
C SER A 303 -0.11 -8.16 -28.91
N LEU A 304 -1.09 -8.56 -29.75
CA LEU A 304 -1.02 -9.80 -30.51
C LEU A 304 0.14 -9.83 -31.52
N GLU A 305 0.43 -8.71 -32.21
CA GLU A 305 1.56 -8.59 -33.12
C GLU A 305 2.90 -8.83 -32.42
N VAL A 306 3.07 -8.29 -31.22
CA VAL A 306 4.25 -8.57 -30.39
C VAL A 306 4.25 -10.02 -29.94
N GLY A 307 3.07 -10.51 -29.48
CA GLY A 307 2.90 -11.90 -29.07
C GLY A 307 3.29 -12.91 -30.13
N PHE A 308 2.89 -12.70 -31.38
CA PHE A 308 3.24 -13.59 -32.48
C PHE A 308 4.74 -13.56 -32.82
N ARG A 309 5.39 -12.42 -32.67
CA ARG A 309 6.85 -12.31 -32.81
C ARG A 309 7.58 -13.05 -31.69
N HIS A 310 7.15 -12.90 -30.46
CA HIS A 310 7.77 -13.53 -29.29
C HIS A 310 7.42 -15.02 -29.16
N PHE A 311 6.25 -15.43 -29.69
CA PHE A 311 5.73 -16.80 -29.70
C PHE A 311 5.31 -17.19 -31.13
N PRO A 312 6.24 -17.50 -32.04
CA PRO A 312 5.94 -17.68 -33.49
C PRO A 312 4.94 -18.76 -33.82
N ALA A 313 4.74 -19.73 -32.92
CA ALA A 313 3.74 -20.79 -33.10
C ALA A 313 2.32 -20.27 -33.22
N PHE A 314 2.01 -19.13 -32.56
CA PHE A 314 0.67 -18.54 -32.59
C PHE A 314 0.26 -17.95 -33.96
N GLU A 315 1.23 -17.55 -34.83
CA GLU A 315 0.92 -17.09 -36.20
C GLU A 315 0.19 -18.16 -37.02
N ARG A 316 0.44 -19.44 -36.71
CA ARG A 316 -0.12 -20.59 -37.43
C ARG A 316 -1.34 -21.19 -36.76
N ALA A 317 -1.63 -20.75 -35.52
CA ALA A 317 -2.73 -21.27 -34.76
C ALA A 317 -4.09 -20.69 -35.22
N GLY A 318 -5.09 -21.52 -35.36
CA GLY A 318 -6.47 -21.07 -35.56
C GLY A 318 -7.01 -20.49 -34.23
N ILE A 319 -7.83 -19.44 -34.33
CA ILE A 319 -8.52 -18.88 -33.18
C ILE A 319 -9.83 -19.64 -32.97
N LYS A 320 -9.95 -20.34 -31.86
CA LYS A 320 -11.16 -21.06 -31.46
C LYS A 320 -12.23 -20.14 -30.89
N GLN A 321 -11.80 -19.22 -30.01
CA GLN A 321 -12.72 -18.30 -29.33
C GLN A 321 -11.95 -17.10 -28.78
N ILE A 322 -12.62 -15.95 -28.72
CA ILE A 322 -12.16 -14.77 -27.97
C ILE A 322 -13.15 -14.55 -26.84
N ILE A 323 -12.60 -14.40 -25.64
CA ILE A 323 -13.36 -14.09 -24.43
C ILE A 323 -13.13 -12.60 -24.12
N ASN A 324 -14.21 -11.83 -24.04
CA ASN A 324 -14.18 -10.47 -23.49
C ASN A 324 -15.11 -10.41 -22.29
N GLY A 325 -14.55 -10.14 -21.11
CA GLY A 325 -15.32 -10.13 -19.88
C GLY A 325 -14.86 -9.04 -18.91
N PRO A 326 -15.82 -8.46 -18.15
CA PRO A 326 -15.49 -7.38 -17.22
C PRO A 326 -14.95 -7.91 -15.91
N PHE A 327 -13.93 -7.24 -15.34
CA PHE A 327 -13.48 -7.46 -13.98
C PHE A 327 -13.01 -6.16 -13.31
N THR A 328 -12.91 -6.15 -11.97
CA THR A 328 -12.85 -4.93 -11.17
C THR A 328 -11.43 -4.54 -10.75
N PHE A 329 -11.19 -3.22 -10.71
CA PHE A 329 -9.95 -2.59 -10.25
C PHE A 329 -10.23 -1.48 -9.25
N ALA A 330 -9.33 -1.30 -8.28
CA ALA A 330 -9.13 -0.05 -7.55
C ALA A 330 -8.12 0.86 -8.28
N PRO A 331 -8.00 2.14 -7.90
CA PRO A 331 -7.10 3.10 -8.56
C PRO A 331 -5.63 2.68 -8.61
N ASP A 332 -5.15 1.87 -7.66
CA ASP A 332 -3.79 1.33 -7.58
C ASP A 332 -3.69 -0.14 -8.00
N GLY A 333 -4.81 -0.78 -8.34
CA GLY A 333 -4.88 -2.18 -8.73
C GLY A 333 -4.81 -3.20 -7.59
N ASN A 334 -4.70 -2.78 -6.32
CA ASN A 334 -4.77 -3.68 -5.18
C ASN A 334 -6.19 -3.79 -4.63
N PRO A 335 -6.55 -4.89 -3.94
CA PRO A 335 -7.86 -5.06 -3.32
C PRO A 335 -8.24 -3.94 -2.34
N LEU A 336 -9.53 -3.78 -2.09
CA LEU A 336 -10.11 -2.91 -1.06
C LEU A 336 -10.69 -3.77 0.06
N VAL A 337 -9.93 -3.96 1.13
CA VAL A 337 -10.26 -4.90 2.22
C VAL A 337 -10.29 -4.19 3.56
N GLY A 338 -11.23 -4.58 4.41
CA GLY A 338 -11.28 -4.14 5.80
C GLY A 338 -12.53 -3.34 6.18
N PRO A 339 -12.57 -2.82 7.42
CA PRO A 339 -13.69 -2.05 7.92
C PRO A 339 -13.72 -0.65 7.30
N VAL A 340 -14.91 -0.16 6.99
CA VAL A 340 -15.10 1.15 6.37
C VAL A 340 -15.17 2.24 7.44
N LYS A 341 -14.42 3.34 7.23
CA LYS A 341 -14.42 4.50 8.13
C LYS A 341 -15.84 5.03 8.38
N GLY A 342 -16.20 5.21 9.63
CA GLY A 342 -17.50 5.77 10.04
C GLY A 342 -18.71 4.83 9.92
N MET A 343 -18.50 3.56 9.54
CA MET A 343 -19.56 2.54 9.46
C MET A 343 -19.30 1.40 10.42
N THR A 344 -20.20 1.20 11.37
CA THR A 344 -20.08 0.10 12.33
C THR A 344 -20.36 -1.23 11.64
N ASN A 345 -19.40 -2.17 11.73
CA ASN A 345 -19.55 -3.55 11.24
C ASN A 345 -19.89 -3.69 9.74
N TYR A 346 -19.52 -2.70 8.92
CA TYR A 346 -19.56 -2.80 7.46
C TYR A 346 -18.14 -3.01 6.91
N TRP A 347 -17.97 -4.07 6.11
CA TRP A 347 -16.68 -4.57 5.67
C TRP A 347 -16.58 -4.62 4.14
N SER A 348 -15.45 -4.23 3.60
CA SER A 348 -15.14 -4.33 2.18
C SER A 348 -14.26 -5.54 1.88
N ALA A 349 -14.58 -6.28 0.81
CA ALA A 349 -13.78 -7.29 0.16
C ALA A 349 -13.92 -7.15 -1.36
N CYS A 350 -13.57 -5.96 -1.87
CA CYS A 350 -13.86 -5.50 -3.22
C CYS A 350 -12.59 -5.29 -4.04
N ALA A 351 -12.75 -5.07 -5.35
CA ALA A 351 -11.67 -4.79 -6.30
C ALA A 351 -10.55 -5.86 -6.31
N VAL A 352 -10.87 -7.11 -6.03
CA VAL A 352 -9.91 -8.22 -6.04
C VAL A 352 -9.73 -8.69 -7.48
N MET A 353 -8.85 -8.01 -8.21
CA MET A 353 -8.64 -8.21 -9.64
C MET A 353 -8.03 -9.60 -9.95
N ALA A 354 -7.05 -10.03 -9.18
CA ALA A 354 -6.42 -11.35 -9.30
C ALA A 354 -7.06 -12.37 -8.33
N GLY A 355 -8.36 -12.64 -8.51
CA GLY A 355 -9.18 -13.40 -7.58
C GLY A 355 -8.62 -14.79 -7.21
N PHE A 356 -7.98 -15.49 -8.15
CA PHE A 356 -7.41 -16.82 -7.92
C PHE A 356 -6.02 -16.82 -7.32
N SER A 357 -5.31 -15.69 -7.36
CA SER A 357 -4.08 -15.49 -6.58
C SER A 357 -4.36 -14.90 -5.20
N GLN A 358 -5.31 -13.98 -5.06
CA GLN A 358 -5.51 -13.15 -3.88
C GLN A 358 -6.71 -13.55 -3.01
N GLY A 359 -7.74 -14.17 -3.60
CA GLY A 359 -9.03 -14.36 -2.94
C GLY A 359 -8.97 -15.18 -1.65
N GLY A 360 -8.09 -16.19 -1.56
CA GLY A 360 -7.87 -16.96 -0.34
C GLY A 360 -7.30 -16.09 0.78
N GLY A 361 -6.28 -15.29 0.47
CA GLY A 361 -5.66 -14.36 1.41
C GLY A 361 -6.59 -13.24 1.87
N VAL A 362 -7.39 -12.68 0.96
CA VAL A 362 -8.42 -11.68 1.29
C VAL A 362 -9.46 -12.27 2.26
N GLY A 363 -9.93 -13.49 1.98
CA GLY A 363 -10.87 -14.18 2.87
C GLY A 363 -10.29 -14.42 4.26
N LEU A 364 -9.03 -14.83 4.34
CA LEU A 364 -8.32 -15.04 5.61
C LEU A 364 -8.19 -13.73 6.41
N ALA A 365 -7.71 -12.66 5.75
CA ALA A 365 -7.54 -11.35 6.38
C ALA A 365 -8.83 -10.84 6.97
N LEU A 366 -9.89 -10.85 6.18
CA LEU A 366 -11.17 -10.30 6.60
C LEU A 366 -11.84 -11.15 7.68
N ALA A 367 -11.79 -12.48 7.56
CA ALA A 367 -12.35 -13.36 8.58
C ALA A 367 -11.63 -13.22 9.93
N ASN A 368 -10.28 -13.12 9.92
CA ASN A 368 -9.54 -12.81 11.15
C ASN A 368 -9.97 -11.46 11.75
N TRP A 369 -10.10 -10.45 10.91
CA TRP A 369 -10.48 -9.11 11.37
C TRP A 369 -11.86 -9.10 12.00
N ILE A 370 -12.86 -9.76 11.40
CA ILE A 370 -14.23 -9.85 11.93
C ILE A 370 -14.30 -10.67 13.23
N VAL A 371 -13.55 -11.78 13.30
CA VAL A 371 -13.63 -12.71 14.43
C VAL A 371 -12.74 -12.31 15.60
N ASN A 372 -11.52 -11.85 15.29
CA ASN A 372 -10.46 -11.58 16.27
C ASN A 372 -10.18 -10.09 16.48
N GLY A 373 -10.81 -9.20 15.70
CA GLY A 373 -10.58 -7.75 15.77
C GLY A 373 -9.31 -7.26 15.04
N ASP A 374 -8.52 -8.17 14.48
CA ASP A 374 -7.26 -7.87 13.81
C ASP A 374 -7.03 -8.84 12.64
N PRO A 375 -6.49 -8.39 11.49
CA PRO A 375 -6.25 -9.26 10.34
C PRO A 375 -5.14 -10.31 10.59
N GLY A 376 -4.31 -10.13 11.62
CA GLY A 376 -3.22 -11.05 11.99
C GLY A 376 -1.91 -10.85 11.23
N PHE A 377 -1.89 -9.96 10.25
CA PHE A 377 -0.74 -9.62 9.41
C PHE A 377 -0.92 -8.23 8.79
N ASP A 378 0.12 -7.77 8.11
CA ASP A 378 0.06 -6.48 7.46
C ASP A 378 -0.78 -6.52 6.18
N VAL A 379 -1.85 -5.75 6.16
CA VAL A 379 -2.76 -5.61 5.01
C VAL A 379 -2.79 -4.18 4.48
N TRP A 380 -1.86 -3.31 4.88
CA TRP A 380 -1.86 -1.90 4.51
C TRP A 380 -2.05 -1.67 2.99
N ALA A 381 -1.35 -2.41 2.15
CA ALA A 381 -1.47 -2.30 0.70
C ALA A 381 -2.87 -2.67 0.15
N MET A 382 -3.71 -3.31 0.95
CA MET A 382 -5.07 -3.69 0.61
C MET A 382 -6.12 -2.98 1.48
N ASP A 383 -5.72 -2.29 2.56
CA ASP A 383 -6.67 -1.62 3.45
C ASP A 383 -7.46 -0.55 2.69
N ILE A 384 -8.79 -0.61 2.76
CA ILE A 384 -9.66 0.38 2.10
C ILE A 384 -9.34 1.82 2.54
N SER A 385 -8.87 2.00 3.77
CA SER A 385 -8.54 3.32 4.35
C SER A 385 -7.30 3.99 3.75
N ARG A 386 -6.56 3.31 2.84
CA ARG A 386 -5.50 3.98 2.07
C ARG A 386 -6.03 4.99 1.07
N PHE A 387 -7.33 4.97 0.81
CA PHE A 387 -8.05 5.99 0.04
C PHE A 387 -8.91 6.84 0.96
N GLY A 388 -9.08 8.10 0.58
CA GLY A 388 -9.93 9.06 1.26
C GLY A 388 -11.12 9.52 0.42
N ASP A 389 -11.88 10.46 0.96
CA ASP A 389 -13.10 11.00 0.34
C ASP A 389 -12.84 11.75 -0.98
N TYR A 390 -11.57 12.02 -1.31
CA TYR A 390 -11.15 12.61 -2.59
C TYR A 390 -11.34 11.66 -3.79
N THR A 391 -11.50 10.36 -3.58
CA THR A 391 -11.62 9.34 -4.63
C THR A 391 -13.02 9.31 -5.26
N ASN A 392 -13.40 10.38 -5.94
CA ASN A 392 -14.64 10.40 -6.70
C ASN A 392 -14.56 9.53 -7.98
N MET A 393 -15.69 9.35 -8.68
CA MET A 393 -15.77 8.51 -9.88
C MET A 393 -14.87 8.99 -11.03
N ALA A 394 -14.68 10.28 -11.21
CA ALA A 394 -13.80 10.81 -12.25
C ALA A 394 -12.34 10.48 -11.98
N TYR A 395 -11.90 10.65 -10.72
CA TYR A 395 -10.56 10.24 -10.27
C TYR A 395 -10.38 8.73 -10.42
N THR A 396 -11.34 7.93 -9.94
CA THR A 396 -11.30 6.46 -10.04
C THR A 396 -11.18 6.01 -11.49
N ASN A 397 -11.98 6.60 -12.40
CA ASN A 397 -11.93 6.28 -13.81
C ASN A 397 -10.55 6.58 -14.43
N ALA A 398 -10.02 7.79 -14.18
CA ALA A 398 -8.72 8.18 -14.71
C ALA A 398 -7.59 7.26 -14.20
N ARG A 399 -7.55 7.01 -12.90
CA ARG A 399 -6.50 6.19 -12.26
C ARG A 399 -6.60 4.71 -12.62
N VAL A 400 -7.80 4.14 -12.69
CA VAL A 400 -7.97 2.73 -13.07
C VAL A 400 -7.57 2.51 -14.52
N ARG A 401 -7.94 3.41 -15.45
CA ARG A 401 -7.50 3.33 -16.85
C ARG A 401 -5.96 3.36 -16.96
N GLU A 402 -5.32 4.28 -16.26
CA GLU A 402 -3.85 4.37 -16.24
C GLU A 402 -3.23 3.11 -15.61
N ASN A 403 -3.78 2.63 -14.48
CA ASN A 403 -3.28 1.42 -13.84
C ASN A 403 -3.42 0.18 -14.74
N TYR A 404 -4.56 0.03 -15.42
CA TYR A 404 -4.79 -1.07 -16.36
C TYR A 404 -3.81 -1.00 -17.55
N SER A 405 -3.76 0.15 -18.25
CA SER A 405 -2.89 0.33 -19.42
C SER A 405 -1.40 0.21 -19.12
N ARG A 406 -1.01 0.38 -17.85
CA ARG A 406 0.35 0.24 -17.36
C ARG A 406 0.58 -1.02 -16.53
N ARG A 407 -0.36 -1.98 -16.58
CA ARG A 407 -0.30 -3.18 -15.75
C ARG A 407 1.00 -3.95 -15.91
N PHE A 408 1.51 -4.02 -17.12
CA PHE A 408 2.76 -4.69 -17.46
C PHE A 408 3.93 -3.73 -17.69
N SER A 409 3.74 -2.43 -17.57
CA SER A 409 4.84 -1.46 -17.64
C SER A 409 5.77 -1.60 -16.45
N ILE A 410 7.04 -1.26 -16.63
CA ILE A 410 7.99 -1.13 -15.53
C ILE A 410 7.46 -0.04 -14.59
N ARG A 411 7.46 -0.32 -13.30
CA ARG A 411 7.28 0.68 -12.25
C ARG A 411 8.62 0.98 -11.65
N TYR A 412 9.14 2.14 -11.99
CA TYR A 412 10.41 2.59 -11.47
C TYR A 412 10.27 3.10 -10.02
N PRO A 413 11.36 3.08 -9.26
CA PRO A 413 11.41 3.77 -7.99
C PRO A 413 11.05 5.25 -8.14
N ASN A 414 10.26 5.77 -7.19
CA ASN A 414 9.82 7.18 -7.15
C ASN A 414 9.02 7.65 -8.39
N GLU A 415 8.54 6.73 -9.23
CA GLU A 415 7.68 7.07 -10.35
C GLU A 415 6.31 7.51 -9.88
N GLU A 416 5.86 8.67 -10.37
CA GLU A 416 4.56 9.25 -10.11
C GLU A 416 3.65 9.12 -11.32
N LEU A 417 2.48 8.51 -11.11
CA LEU A 417 1.48 8.38 -12.15
C LEU A 417 0.71 9.70 -12.36
N GLU A 418 0.42 10.04 -13.62
CA GLU A 418 -0.11 11.35 -14.00
C GLU A 418 -1.63 11.45 -13.98
N ALA A 419 -2.33 10.35 -14.22
CA ALA A 419 -3.79 10.39 -14.36
C ALA A 419 -4.49 10.90 -13.08
N GLY A 420 -5.52 11.72 -13.27
CA GLY A 420 -6.29 12.30 -12.16
C GLY A 420 -5.53 13.38 -11.37
N ARG A 421 -4.47 13.96 -11.95
CA ARG A 421 -3.64 15.01 -11.35
C ARG A 421 -3.62 16.28 -12.21
N PRO A 422 -3.46 17.51 -11.58
CA PRO A 422 -3.55 17.73 -10.13
C PRO A 422 -4.99 17.58 -9.63
N LEU A 423 -5.19 16.98 -8.43
CA LEU A 423 -6.50 16.88 -7.80
C LEU A 423 -6.67 17.90 -6.68
N LEU A 424 -5.80 17.86 -5.69
CA LEU A 424 -5.77 18.81 -4.58
C LEU A 424 -4.45 19.58 -4.63
N THR A 425 -4.52 20.89 -4.42
CA THR A 425 -3.35 21.78 -4.41
C THR A 425 -3.44 22.76 -3.25
N THR A 426 -2.29 23.20 -2.73
CA THR A 426 -2.22 24.30 -1.79
C THR A 426 -2.21 25.65 -2.51
N SER A 427 -2.40 26.76 -1.78
CA SER A 427 -2.35 28.11 -2.37
C SER A 427 -0.95 28.55 -2.82
N ILE A 428 0.09 27.75 -2.54
CA ILE A 428 1.48 27.99 -3.01
C ILE A 428 1.89 27.08 -4.16
N TYR A 429 1.01 26.22 -4.66
CA TYR A 429 1.30 25.28 -5.73
C TYR A 429 1.94 25.94 -6.95
N ASP A 430 1.36 27.05 -7.43
CA ASP A 430 1.89 27.75 -8.61
C ASP A 430 3.26 28.41 -8.33
N ARG A 431 3.52 28.88 -7.09
CA ARG A 431 4.82 29.39 -6.69
C ARG A 431 5.89 28.30 -6.68
N GLN A 432 5.55 27.14 -6.14
CA GLN A 432 6.43 25.98 -6.14
C GLN A 432 6.70 25.49 -7.57
N LYS A 433 5.67 25.44 -8.41
CA LYS A 433 5.80 25.08 -9.83
C LYS A 433 6.71 26.06 -10.58
N ALA A 434 6.55 27.37 -10.35
CA ALA A 434 7.40 28.39 -10.93
C ALA A 434 8.86 28.31 -10.43
N ALA A 435 9.09 27.78 -9.24
CA ALA A 435 10.41 27.48 -8.70
C ALA A 435 11.02 26.16 -9.20
N GLY A 436 10.33 25.42 -10.08
CA GLY A 436 10.80 24.17 -10.68
C GLY A 436 10.36 22.91 -9.97
N ALA A 437 9.38 22.95 -9.05
CA ALA A 437 8.93 21.77 -8.35
C ALA A 437 8.46 20.67 -9.29
N GLN A 438 9.01 19.48 -9.09
CA GLN A 438 8.48 18.23 -9.62
C GLN A 438 7.57 17.63 -8.53
N PHE A 439 6.30 17.40 -8.89
CA PHE A 439 5.29 16.99 -7.92
C PHE A 439 5.02 15.50 -7.92
N GLY A 440 4.66 14.98 -6.77
CA GLY A 440 4.00 13.70 -6.57
C GLY A 440 2.67 13.86 -5.87
N ALA A 441 1.87 12.82 -5.82
CA ALA A 441 0.59 12.84 -5.13
C ALA A 441 0.65 12.07 -3.80
N SER A 442 0.37 12.75 -2.70
CA SER A 442 0.22 12.13 -1.38
C SER A 442 -1.23 12.31 -0.91
N TYR A 443 -1.98 11.21 -0.84
CA TYR A 443 -3.38 11.21 -0.43
C TYR A 443 -4.24 12.24 -1.20
N GLY A 444 -4.01 12.29 -2.53
CA GLY A 444 -4.70 13.22 -3.44
C GLY A 444 -4.12 14.63 -3.52
N LEU A 445 -3.23 15.01 -2.62
CA LEU A 445 -2.57 16.33 -2.62
C LEU A 445 -1.27 16.30 -3.43
N GLU A 446 -1.08 17.32 -4.28
CA GLU A 446 0.20 17.58 -4.94
C GLU A 446 1.23 18.06 -3.91
N VAL A 447 2.34 17.31 -3.79
CA VAL A 447 3.46 17.63 -2.91
C VAL A 447 4.75 17.77 -3.72
N PRO A 448 5.60 18.77 -3.48
CA PRO A 448 6.88 18.87 -4.18
C PRO A 448 7.80 17.73 -3.74
N LEU A 449 8.30 16.97 -4.72
CA LEU A 449 9.25 15.89 -4.49
C LEU A 449 10.69 16.40 -4.50
N TRP A 450 11.03 17.26 -5.46
CA TRP A 450 12.31 17.94 -5.61
C TRP A 450 12.15 19.15 -6.55
N TYR A 451 13.17 19.98 -6.65
CA TYR A 451 13.13 21.21 -7.46
C TYR A 451 14.14 21.14 -8.59
N ALA A 452 13.62 21.02 -9.82
CA ALA A 452 14.39 20.92 -11.05
C ALA A 452 14.81 22.30 -11.55
N PRO A 453 16.04 22.47 -12.08
CA PRO A 453 16.39 23.61 -12.90
C PRO A 453 15.55 23.68 -14.18
N GLU A 454 15.51 24.87 -14.80
CA GLU A 454 14.79 25.07 -16.05
C GLU A 454 15.28 24.07 -17.14
N GLY A 455 14.32 23.38 -17.78
CA GLY A 455 14.57 22.40 -18.83
C GLY A 455 14.95 21.00 -18.36
N VAL A 456 15.18 20.78 -17.06
CA VAL A 456 15.43 19.46 -16.51
C VAL A 456 14.08 18.79 -16.17
N LYS A 457 13.92 17.55 -16.63
CA LYS A 457 12.74 16.71 -16.34
C LYS A 457 13.12 15.54 -15.46
N ASP A 458 12.14 15.04 -14.70
CA ASP A 458 12.27 13.79 -13.95
C ASP A 458 12.40 12.62 -14.95
N GLU A 459 13.45 11.81 -14.80
CA GLU A 459 13.66 10.58 -15.54
C GLU A 459 13.70 9.42 -14.54
N PHE A 460 12.89 8.39 -14.80
CA PHE A 460 12.75 7.27 -13.88
C PHE A 460 13.71 6.15 -14.28
N SER A 461 14.42 5.61 -13.31
CA SER A 461 15.40 4.55 -13.50
C SER A 461 15.52 3.70 -12.23
N TRP A 462 15.99 2.45 -12.37
CA TRP A 462 16.48 1.63 -11.25
C TRP A 462 17.83 2.10 -10.71
N ARG A 463 18.46 3.03 -11.42
CA ARG A 463 19.76 3.62 -11.08
C ARG A 463 19.58 5.11 -10.80
N ARG A 464 20.63 5.74 -10.23
CA ARG A 464 20.64 7.20 -10.00
C ARG A 464 20.34 7.95 -11.28
N SER A 465 19.46 8.91 -11.22
CA SER A 465 18.91 9.63 -12.36
C SER A 465 19.07 11.15 -12.22
N THR A 466 18.34 11.90 -13.02
CA THR A 466 18.43 13.37 -13.14
C THR A 466 18.18 14.12 -11.83
N ASP A 467 17.40 13.58 -10.91
CA ASP A 467 17.06 14.20 -9.61
C ASP A 467 18.20 14.10 -8.57
N PHE A 468 19.12 13.13 -8.73
CA PHE A 468 20.08 12.75 -7.70
C PHE A 468 20.94 13.92 -7.18
N ASP A 469 21.59 14.66 -8.06
CA ASP A 469 22.45 15.78 -7.66
C ASP A 469 21.64 16.96 -7.09
N HIS A 470 20.44 17.18 -7.61
CA HIS A 470 19.55 18.26 -7.17
C HIS A 470 19.00 18.01 -5.77
N ILE A 471 18.60 16.78 -5.45
CA ILE A 471 18.25 16.37 -4.09
C ILE A 471 19.43 16.61 -3.15
N GLY A 472 20.65 16.33 -3.60
CA GLY A 472 21.87 16.60 -2.84
C GLY A 472 22.08 18.09 -2.52
N ILE A 473 21.80 18.96 -3.47
CA ILE A 473 21.87 20.41 -3.30
C ILE A 473 20.83 20.88 -2.26
N GLU A 474 19.60 20.39 -2.36
CA GLU A 474 18.54 20.70 -1.40
C GLU A 474 18.89 20.23 0.02
N ALA A 475 19.33 18.99 0.18
CA ALA A 475 19.69 18.41 1.47
C ALA A 475 20.86 19.17 2.13
N LYS A 476 21.88 19.53 1.36
CA LYS A 476 23.02 20.31 1.85
C LYS A 476 22.60 21.73 2.26
N ALA A 477 21.72 22.39 1.51
CA ALA A 477 21.22 23.72 1.88
C ALA A 477 20.54 23.70 3.26
N VAL A 478 19.75 22.67 3.57
CA VAL A 478 19.18 22.48 4.92
C VAL A 478 20.27 22.31 5.97
N ARG A 479 21.31 21.52 5.69
CA ARG A 479 22.40 21.29 6.66
C ARG A 479 23.29 22.49 6.87
N ASP A 480 23.53 23.27 5.84
CA ASP A 480 24.53 24.36 5.84
C ASP A 480 23.92 25.71 6.24
N SER A 481 22.65 25.95 5.91
CA SER A 481 21.99 27.21 6.18
C SER A 481 20.52 27.05 6.59
N VAL A 482 19.56 27.14 5.65
CA VAL A 482 18.14 27.01 5.92
C VAL A 482 17.39 26.51 4.69
N GLY A 483 16.51 25.53 4.91
CA GLY A 483 15.55 25.07 3.93
C GLY A 483 14.11 25.40 4.32
N LEU A 484 13.26 25.62 3.31
CA LEU A 484 11.82 25.78 3.44
C LEU A 484 11.13 24.63 2.72
N GLY A 485 10.38 23.81 3.46
CA GLY A 485 9.63 22.67 2.93
C GLY A 485 8.14 22.82 3.13
N ASP A 486 7.34 22.23 2.23
CA ASP A 486 5.89 22.13 2.36
C ASP A 486 5.52 20.87 3.14
N ILE A 487 4.85 21.04 4.27
CA ILE A 487 4.38 19.95 5.13
C ILE A 487 2.86 19.86 5.18
N SER A 488 2.16 20.52 4.26
CA SER A 488 0.69 20.50 4.18
C SER A 488 0.12 19.09 4.01
N GLY A 489 0.90 18.18 3.46
CA GLY A 489 0.53 16.76 3.23
C GLY A 489 0.48 15.89 4.49
N PHE A 490 0.93 16.35 5.66
CA PHE A 490 0.74 15.61 6.91
C PHE A 490 -0.74 15.60 7.32
N ALA A 491 -1.17 14.54 8.02
CA ALA A 491 -2.46 14.51 8.68
C ALA A 491 -2.44 15.36 9.95
N LYS A 492 -3.48 16.14 10.19
CA LYS A 492 -3.66 17.02 11.35
C LYS A 492 -5.02 16.76 11.97
N TYR A 493 -5.02 16.38 13.24
CA TYR A 493 -6.26 16.11 13.98
C TYR A 493 -6.29 17.02 15.20
N SER A 494 -7.38 17.80 15.36
CA SER A 494 -7.66 18.43 16.63
C SER A 494 -8.45 17.48 17.53
N VAL A 495 -8.10 17.45 18.80
CA VAL A 495 -8.82 16.74 19.85
C VAL A 495 -9.21 17.75 20.90
N SER A 496 -10.50 17.89 21.15
CA SER A 496 -11.02 18.91 22.07
C SER A 496 -12.16 18.40 22.93
N GLY A 497 -12.41 19.12 24.05
CA GLY A 497 -13.49 18.84 24.98
C GLY A 497 -13.01 18.43 26.38
N ALA A 498 -13.91 18.47 27.33
CA ALA A 498 -13.60 18.19 28.75
C ALA A 498 -13.00 16.80 29.02
N GLY A 499 -13.29 15.84 28.15
CA GLY A 499 -12.73 14.49 28.21
C GLY A 499 -11.44 14.28 27.39
N ALA A 500 -10.98 15.29 26.64
CA ALA A 500 -9.92 15.14 25.65
C ALA A 500 -8.61 14.64 26.27
N HIS A 501 -8.17 15.21 27.39
CA HIS A 501 -6.95 14.79 28.08
C HIS A 501 -7.00 13.31 28.49
N ALA A 502 -8.07 12.90 29.17
CA ALA A 502 -8.22 11.52 29.65
C ALA A 502 -8.33 10.51 28.49
N TRP A 503 -9.01 10.90 27.40
CA TRP A 503 -9.12 10.08 26.21
C TRP A 503 -7.76 9.92 25.53
N LEU A 504 -6.99 10.99 25.35
CA LEU A 504 -5.64 10.95 24.80
C LEU A 504 -4.70 10.10 25.66
N ASP A 505 -4.80 10.20 26.97
CA ASP A 505 -4.00 9.42 27.90
C ASP A 505 -4.30 7.91 27.83
N ARG A 506 -5.52 7.55 27.42
CA ARG A 506 -5.90 6.16 27.11
C ARG A 506 -5.48 5.73 25.70
N MET A 507 -5.60 6.62 24.70
CA MET A 507 -5.36 6.29 23.29
C MET A 507 -3.87 6.18 22.94
N LEU A 508 -3.02 6.96 23.60
CA LEU A 508 -1.60 7.09 23.27
C LEU A 508 -0.72 6.47 24.37
N ALA A 509 0.35 5.84 23.96
CA ALA A 509 1.26 5.19 24.89
C ALA A 509 2.18 6.15 25.65
N CYS A 510 2.26 7.42 25.25
CA CYS A 510 3.04 8.46 25.94
C CYS A 510 2.25 9.10 27.09
N ASN A 511 2.92 9.90 27.94
CA ASN A 511 2.24 10.86 28.77
C ASN A 511 1.75 12.05 27.93
N VAL A 512 0.56 12.56 28.21
CA VAL A 512 0.07 13.79 27.57
C VAL A 512 0.98 14.94 28.02
N PRO A 513 1.56 15.73 27.09
CA PRO A 513 2.50 16.77 27.47
C PRO A 513 1.80 17.96 28.15
N ALA A 514 2.54 18.72 28.95
CA ALA A 514 2.06 19.97 29.54
C ALA A 514 1.69 20.99 28.46
N VAL A 515 0.79 21.91 28.77
CA VAL A 515 0.40 23.00 27.85
C VAL A 515 1.63 23.75 27.34
N GLY A 516 1.67 24.02 26.04
CA GLY A 516 2.81 24.64 25.36
C GLY A 516 3.94 23.67 25.01
N ARG A 517 3.73 22.36 25.17
CA ARG A 517 4.73 21.31 24.87
C ARG A 517 4.19 20.30 23.85
N MET A 518 5.13 19.64 23.21
CA MET A 518 4.88 18.50 22.29
C MET A 518 5.63 17.27 22.78
N THR A 519 5.19 16.11 22.31
CA THR A 519 5.90 14.82 22.48
C THR A 519 5.68 13.93 21.27
N LEU A 520 6.59 12.98 21.05
CA LEU A 520 6.30 11.87 20.16
C LEU A 520 5.35 10.89 20.88
N ALA A 521 4.33 10.46 20.18
CA ALA A 521 3.20 9.77 20.74
C ALA A 521 2.87 8.49 19.96
N PRO A 522 3.49 7.35 20.31
CA PRO A 522 3.11 6.07 19.74
C PRO A 522 1.67 5.72 20.12
N MET A 523 0.89 5.26 19.13
CA MET A 523 -0.42 4.66 19.31
C MET A 523 -0.33 3.16 19.04
N LEU A 524 -0.89 2.36 19.94
CA LEU A 524 -0.77 0.90 19.90
C LEU A 524 -2.16 0.26 19.76
N LYS A 525 -2.21 -0.94 19.17
CA LYS A 525 -3.36 -1.83 19.27
C LYS A 525 -3.19 -2.78 20.46
N ASP A 526 -4.22 -3.57 20.78
CA ASP A 526 -4.28 -4.38 22.00
C ASP A 526 -3.08 -5.32 22.20
N ASP A 527 -2.48 -5.83 21.11
CA ASP A 527 -1.30 -6.70 21.15
C ASP A 527 0.05 -5.95 21.32
N GLY A 528 -0.01 -4.62 21.47
CA GLY A 528 1.17 -3.75 21.64
C GLY A 528 1.85 -3.33 20.32
N LYS A 529 1.31 -3.69 19.15
CA LYS A 529 1.88 -3.27 17.86
C LYS A 529 1.48 -1.83 17.53
N ILE A 530 2.39 -1.12 16.83
CA ILE A 530 2.25 0.29 16.51
C ILE A 530 1.23 0.48 15.39
N ILE A 531 0.20 1.28 15.62
CA ILE A 531 -0.77 1.69 14.60
C ILE A 531 -0.73 3.18 14.30
N GLY A 532 0.15 3.92 14.92
CA GLY A 532 0.41 5.33 14.64
C GLY A 532 1.64 5.82 15.37
N ASP A 533 2.34 6.75 14.72
CA ASP A 533 3.49 7.48 15.24
C ASP A 533 3.21 8.98 15.07
N PHE A 534 2.84 9.63 16.13
CA PHE A 534 2.37 11.01 16.09
C PHE A 534 3.31 11.97 16.81
N THR A 535 3.17 13.24 16.46
CA THR A 535 3.55 14.36 17.33
C THR A 535 2.27 14.88 17.98
N LEU A 536 2.19 14.80 19.32
CA LEU A 536 1.10 15.35 20.11
C LEU A 536 1.51 16.69 20.68
N ALA A 537 0.75 17.74 20.37
CA ALA A 537 0.90 19.10 20.91
C ALA A 537 -0.25 19.46 21.84
N SER A 538 0.06 19.96 23.02
CA SER A 538 -0.94 20.49 23.97
C SER A 538 -1.01 22.01 23.83
N LEU A 539 -2.14 22.50 23.30
CA LEU A 539 -2.37 23.94 23.04
C LEU A 539 -3.09 24.62 24.22
N SER A 540 -3.91 23.89 24.94
CA SER A 540 -4.56 24.24 26.22
C SER A 540 -4.87 22.97 27.01
N ASP A 541 -5.53 23.07 28.13
CA ASP A 541 -5.91 21.90 28.96
C ASP A 541 -6.92 20.98 28.26
N ASP A 542 -7.66 21.49 27.28
CA ASP A 542 -8.74 20.81 26.57
C ASP A 542 -8.68 20.92 25.05
N ASP A 543 -7.55 21.44 24.48
CA ASP A 543 -7.30 21.61 23.06
C ASP A 543 -5.92 21.06 22.67
N PHE A 544 -5.91 20.04 21.84
CA PHE A 544 -4.72 19.31 21.42
C PHE A 544 -4.66 19.18 19.90
N LEU A 545 -3.43 19.18 19.35
CA LEU A 545 -3.18 18.94 17.95
C LEU A 545 -2.31 17.69 17.80
N ILE A 546 -2.78 16.73 17.05
CA ILE A 546 -2.05 15.52 16.66
C ILE A 546 -1.59 15.68 15.20
N ILE A 547 -0.31 15.45 14.93
CA ILE A 547 0.26 15.49 13.60
C ILE A 547 0.80 14.10 13.27
N GLY A 548 0.46 13.57 12.10
CA GLY A 548 0.85 12.22 11.68
C GLY A 548 0.99 12.09 10.17
N SER A 549 1.16 10.86 9.69
CA SER A 549 1.32 10.56 8.28
C SER A 549 0.04 10.82 7.48
N GLY A 550 0.14 11.64 6.43
CA GLY A 550 -1.01 12.01 5.59
C GLY A 550 -1.64 10.83 4.85
N ILE A 551 -0.82 9.86 4.42
CA ILE A 551 -1.33 8.67 3.72
C ILE A 551 -2.20 7.77 4.63
N ALA A 552 -2.09 7.91 5.94
CA ALA A 552 -2.82 7.13 6.93
C ALA A 552 -4.00 7.90 7.58
N GLU A 553 -4.39 9.04 7.02
CA GLU A 553 -5.44 9.89 7.59
C GLU A 553 -6.74 9.11 7.87
N SER A 554 -7.30 8.44 6.88
CA SER A 554 -8.52 7.66 7.05
C SER A 554 -8.33 6.44 7.96
N TYR A 555 -7.14 5.83 7.94
CA TYR A 555 -6.80 4.70 8.81
C TYR A 555 -6.80 5.11 10.29
N HIS A 556 -6.16 6.20 10.62
CA HIS A 556 -6.12 6.73 11.98
C HIS A 556 -7.48 7.26 12.43
N MET A 557 -8.20 8.01 11.55
CA MET A 557 -9.55 8.49 11.87
C MET A 557 -10.51 7.34 12.15
N ARG A 558 -10.43 6.24 11.39
CA ARG A 558 -11.23 5.04 11.66
C ARG A 558 -11.00 4.52 13.09
N TRP A 559 -9.74 4.47 13.53
CA TRP A 559 -9.37 4.05 14.88
C TRP A 559 -9.85 5.04 15.93
N PHE A 560 -9.65 6.32 15.74
CA PHE A 560 -10.13 7.36 16.66
C PHE A 560 -11.66 7.29 16.83
N LEU A 561 -12.39 7.25 15.73
CA LEU A 561 -13.86 7.20 15.76
C LEU A 561 -14.40 5.96 16.48
N SER A 562 -13.74 4.80 16.35
CA SER A 562 -14.17 3.56 17.02
C SER A 562 -13.95 3.57 18.54
N HIS A 563 -13.15 4.53 19.06
CA HIS A 563 -12.82 4.65 20.48
C HIS A 563 -13.33 5.95 21.12
N LEU A 564 -14.14 6.73 20.39
CA LEU A 564 -14.75 7.93 20.97
C LEU A 564 -15.79 7.56 22.03
N PRO A 565 -15.83 8.29 23.17
CA PRO A 565 -16.91 8.14 24.14
C PRO A 565 -18.24 8.65 23.53
N ASN A 566 -19.33 7.97 23.86
CA ASN A 566 -20.66 8.30 23.34
C ASN A 566 -21.33 9.49 24.03
N ASP A 567 -20.70 10.10 25.04
CA ASP A 567 -21.24 11.18 25.85
C ASP A 567 -20.96 12.58 25.28
N GLY A 568 -20.26 12.68 24.17
CA GLY A 568 -19.90 13.94 23.53
C GLY A 568 -18.81 14.74 24.27
N SER A 569 -18.14 14.15 25.25
CA SER A 569 -17.07 14.80 26.04
C SER A 569 -15.78 15.02 25.25
N VAL A 570 -15.62 14.33 24.11
CA VAL A 570 -14.45 14.39 23.21
C VAL A 570 -14.91 14.60 21.78
N THR A 571 -14.28 15.54 21.10
CA THR A 571 -14.42 15.74 19.66
C THR A 571 -13.08 15.55 18.99
N VAL A 572 -13.02 14.73 17.93
CA VAL A 572 -11.85 14.57 17.06
C VAL A 572 -12.22 15.05 15.66
N THR A 573 -11.43 15.98 15.13
CA THR A 573 -11.65 16.54 13.78
C THR A 573 -10.39 16.40 12.96
N SER A 574 -10.48 15.79 11.78
CA SER A 574 -9.40 15.83 10.79
C SER A 574 -9.49 17.12 9.98
N HIS A 575 -8.38 17.84 9.89
CA HIS A 575 -8.34 19.13 9.20
C HIS A 575 -7.98 19.05 7.72
N ASN A 576 -7.37 17.95 7.26
CA ASN A 576 -6.94 17.84 5.87
C ASN A 576 -6.24 19.14 5.38
N LEU A 577 -6.80 19.81 4.36
CA LEU A 577 -6.31 21.08 3.84
C LEU A 577 -6.90 22.32 4.54
N GLU A 578 -7.71 22.18 5.57
CA GLU A 578 -8.17 23.30 6.41
C GLU A 578 -7.06 23.83 7.33
N LEU A 579 -6.02 23.03 7.56
CA LEU A 579 -4.80 23.39 8.22
C LEU A 579 -3.61 22.96 7.35
N VAL A 580 -2.82 23.91 6.86
CA VAL A 580 -1.67 23.69 5.99
C VAL A 580 -0.39 24.16 6.68
N GLY A 581 0.77 23.73 6.20
CA GLY A 581 1.98 24.06 6.95
C GLY A 581 3.25 24.12 6.12
N LEU A 582 4.22 24.87 6.66
CA LEU A 582 5.60 24.96 6.18
C LEU A 582 6.56 24.53 7.28
N THR A 583 7.70 23.99 6.89
CA THR A 583 8.82 23.75 7.80
C THR A 583 10.02 24.61 7.43
N LEU A 584 10.58 25.30 8.42
CA LEU A 584 11.90 25.92 8.35
C LEU A 584 12.90 25.02 9.05
N ALA A 585 13.94 24.57 8.36
CA ALA A 585 14.92 23.65 8.94
C ALA A 585 16.35 24.04 8.55
N GLY A 586 17.26 23.91 9.50
CA GLY A 586 18.68 24.24 9.33
C GLY A 586 19.19 25.24 10.38
N PRO A 587 20.52 25.44 10.47
CA PRO A 587 21.13 26.28 11.52
C PRO A 587 20.66 27.74 11.52
N LYS A 588 20.17 28.25 10.40
CA LYS A 588 19.63 29.60 10.24
C LYS A 588 18.10 29.68 10.34
N ALA A 589 17.41 28.59 10.61
CA ALA A 589 15.95 28.57 10.70
C ALA A 589 15.41 29.56 11.77
N ARG A 590 16.09 29.67 12.92
CA ARG A 590 15.70 30.61 13.99
C ARG A 590 15.86 32.06 13.56
N ASP A 591 16.96 32.39 12.88
CA ASP A 591 17.24 33.75 12.43
C ASP A 591 16.14 34.20 11.44
N VAL A 592 15.74 33.33 10.52
CA VAL A 592 14.66 33.61 9.57
C VAL A 592 13.31 33.74 10.28
N LEU A 593 12.98 32.86 11.21
CA LEU A 593 11.72 32.95 11.97
C LEU A 593 11.67 34.24 12.80
N GLN A 594 12.75 34.56 13.51
CA GLN A 594 12.81 35.79 14.35
C GLN A 594 12.67 37.06 13.52
N ALA A 595 13.17 37.10 12.30
CA ALA A 595 12.99 38.23 11.39
C ALA A 595 11.53 38.46 10.97
N CYS A 596 10.68 37.45 11.10
CA CYS A 596 9.25 37.47 10.69
C CYS A 596 8.29 37.70 11.87
N THR A 597 8.75 37.73 13.12
CA THR A 597 7.86 37.85 14.30
C THR A 597 8.44 38.80 15.36
N PHE A 598 7.54 39.46 16.11
CA PHE A 598 7.88 40.22 17.30
C PHE A 598 8.01 39.37 18.56
N ASP A 599 7.54 38.14 18.52
CA ASP A 599 7.69 37.18 19.62
C ASP A 599 9.15 36.73 19.75
N ASP A 600 9.58 36.48 20.99
CA ASP A 600 10.89 35.88 21.26
C ASP A 600 10.87 34.38 20.92
N VAL A 601 11.67 33.98 19.92
CA VAL A 601 11.86 32.58 19.48
C VAL A 601 13.24 32.04 19.88
N SER A 602 13.92 32.70 20.82
CA SER A 602 15.16 32.22 21.39
C SER A 602 15.01 30.82 21.98
N HIS A 603 16.13 30.12 22.22
CA HIS A 603 16.12 28.81 22.87
C HIS A 603 15.42 28.85 24.25
N ALA A 604 15.58 29.94 25.00
CA ALA A 604 14.98 30.10 26.33
C ALA A 604 13.46 30.25 26.26
N ALA A 605 12.96 31.05 25.31
CA ALA A 605 11.54 31.33 25.15
C ALA A 605 10.80 30.18 24.43
N MET A 606 11.48 29.49 23.52
CA MET A 606 10.94 28.38 22.73
C MET A 606 11.91 27.18 22.72
N PRO A 607 12.02 26.42 23.83
CA PRO A 607 12.92 25.26 23.92
C PRO A 607 12.44 24.11 22.99
N PHE A 608 13.34 23.17 22.68
CA PHE A 608 13.00 22.00 21.88
C PHE A 608 11.72 21.32 22.35
N MET A 609 10.84 20.95 21.42
CA MET A 609 9.48 20.43 21.66
C MET A 609 8.54 21.45 22.35
N ALA A 610 8.77 22.74 22.20
CA ALA A 610 7.78 23.76 22.54
C ALA A 610 6.79 23.95 21.38
N VAL A 611 5.54 24.28 21.71
CA VAL A 611 4.50 24.71 20.77
C VAL A 611 3.84 25.99 21.27
N ARG A 612 3.59 26.93 20.38
CA ARG A 612 2.95 28.21 20.71
C ARG A 612 2.03 28.68 19.58
N ARG A 613 0.94 29.35 19.96
CA ARG A 613 0.22 30.25 19.05
C ARG A 613 0.93 31.57 19.03
N MET A 614 1.26 32.07 17.86
CA MET A 614 1.97 33.34 17.68
C MET A 614 1.70 33.96 16.32
N ASP A 615 2.00 35.23 16.15
CA ASP A 615 1.85 35.92 14.88
C ASP A 615 3.20 35.97 14.13
N ILE A 616 3.18 35.56 12.87
CA ILE A 616 4.32 35.68 11.95
C ILE A 616 3.96 36.78 10.96
N GLY A 617 4.47 38.01 11.25
CA GLY A 617 3.97 39.21 10.62
C GLY A 617 2.47 39.39 10.94
N MET A 618 1.63 39.32 9.90
CA MET A 618 0.16 39.42 10.03
C MET A 618 -0.52 38.00 10.00
N VAL A 619 0.24 36.93 10.07
CA VAL A 619 -0.26 35.57 9.94
C VAL A 619 -0.35 34.92 11.31
N PRO A 620 -1.57 34.63 11.81
CA PRO A 620 -1.72 33.83 13.02
C PRO A 620 -1.35 32.36 12.76
N ALA A 621 -0.43 31.81 13.54
CA ALA A 621 0.13 30.49 13.34
C ALA A 621 0.21 29.67 14.62
N ILE A 622 0.21 28.35 14.47
CA ILE A 622 0.69 27.40 15.48
C ILE A 622 2.11 27.03 15.08
N VAL A 623 3.06 27.31 15.95
CA VAL A 623 4.49 27.09 15.70
C VAL A 623 5.00 26.05 16.68
N GLY A 624 5.44 24.90 16.16
CA GLY A 624 6.10 23.84 16.90
C GLY A 624 7.60 23.86 16.64
N ARG A 625 8.41 23.80 17.70
CA ARG A 625 9.87 23.66 17.57
C ARG A 625 10.24 22.19 17.46
N VAL A 626 10.12 21.65 16.25
CA VAL A 626 10.44 20.29 15.87
C VAL A 626 10.79 20.25 14.39
N SER A 627 11.57 19.30 13.96
CA SER A 627 11.89 19.08 12.55
C SER A 627 12.17 17.60 12.26
N TYR A 628 11.56 17.11 11.22
CA TYR A 628 11.82 15.74 10.72
C TYR A 628 13.15 15.62 9.96
N THR A 629 13.78 16.75 9.62
CA THR A 629 15.15 16.78 9.05
C THR A 629 16.24 16.39 10.07
N GLY A 630 15.93 16.41 11.37
CA GLY A 630 16.91 16.20 12.45
C GLY A 630 17.85 17.37 12.71
N ASP A 631 17.59 18.52 12.11
CA ASP A 631 18.29 19.79 12.36
C ASP A 631 17.45 20.71 13.26
N LEU A 632 18.00 21.88 13.66
CA LEU A 632 17.18 22.95 14.22
C LEU A 632 16.04 23.26 13.25
N GLY A 633 14.80 23.27 13.74
CA GLY A 633 13.69 23.54 12.84
C GLY A 633 12.39 23.84 13.55
N TYR A 634 11.46 24.34 12.76
CA TYR A 634 10.13 24.73 13.16
C TYR A 634 9.12 24.20 12.15
N GLU A 635 8.01 23.69 12.64
CA GLU A 635 6.81 23.39 11.86
C GLU A 635 5.76 24.47 12.15
N ILE A 636 5.29 25.11 11.11
CA ILE A 636 4.40 26.27 11.19
C ILE A 636 3.09 25.93 10.49
N TRP A 637 2.02 25.90 11.26
CA TRP A 637 0.69 25.52 10.81
C TRP A 637 -0.24 26.72 10.77
N VAL A 638 -0.91 26.92 9.64
CA VAL A 638 -1.77 28.08 9.37
C VAL A 638 -3.04 27.64 8.62
N LYS A 639 -4.06 28.49 8.65
CA LYS A 639 -5.19 28.31 7.73
C LYS A 639 -4.75 28.56 6.28
N PRO A 640 -5.38 27.88 5.31
CA PRO A 640 -4.94 27.90 3.91
C PRO A 640 -4.89 29.28 3.27
N GLU A 641 -5.75 30.21 3.69
CA GLU A 641 -5.75 31.62 3.21
C GLU A 641 -4.48 32.39 3.57
N TYR A 642 -3.73 31.97 4.58
CA TYR A 642 -2.50 32.63 5.01
C TYR A 642 -1.22 32.04 4.41
N LEU A 643 -1.29 30.84 3.83
CA LEU A 643 -0.10 30.08 3.42
C LEU A 643 0.75 30.82 2.41
N SER A 644 0.13 31.49 1.43
CA SER A 644 0.85 32.27 0.41
C SER A 644 1.64 33.44 1.02
N ASN A 645 1.03 34.14 1.97
CA ASN A 645 1.70 35.26 2.67
C ASN A 645 2.86 34.74 3.53
N LEU A 646 2.64 33.63 4.26
CA LEU A 646 3.67 33.00 5.08
C LEU A 646 4.88 32.56 4.24
N PHE A 647 4.62 31.93 3.09
CA PHE A 647 5.65 31.51 2.16
C PHE A 647 6.50 32.69 1.67
N ASP A 648 5.83 33.74 1.19
CA ASP A 648 6.52 34.94 0.66
C ASP A 648 7.34 35.63 1.74
N GLN A 649 6.85 35.75 2.99
CA GLN A 649 7.60 36.31 4.13
C GLN A 649 8.87 35.49 4.42
N PHE A 650 8.79 34.16 4.49
CA PHE A 650 9.97 33.33 4.75
C PHE A 650 11.00 33.41 3.62
N MET A 651 10.55 33.37 2.36
CA MET A 651 11.46 33.52 1.22
C MET A 651 12.18 34.90 1.22
N LEU A 652 11.46 35.95 1.60
CA LEU A 652 12.05 37.28 1.71
C LEU A 652 13.03 37.36 2.88
N ALA A 653 12.63 36.93 4.07
CA ALA A 653 13.47 36.99 5.28
C ALA A 653 14.70 36.07 5.22
N GLY A 654 14.55 34.94 4.49
CA GLY A 654 15.62 33.97 4.30
C GLY A 654 16.60 34.34 3.17
N ALA A 655 16.34 35.35 2.37
CA ALA A 655 17.17 35.69 1.21
C ALA A 655 18.66 35.94 1.57
N ASP A 656 18.94 36.67 2.66
CA ASP A 656 20.30 36.94 3.16
C ASP A 656 20.99 35.67 3.74
N HIS A 657 20.22 34.60 3.95
CA HIS A 657 20.67 33.28 4.43
C HIS A 657 20.66 32.22 3.32
N GLU A 658 20.49 32.64 2.06
CA GLU A 658 20.44 31.74 0.90
C GLU A 658 19.38 30.63 1.06
N ILE A 659 18.21 30.96 1.62
CA ILE A 659 17.10 30.02 1.84
C ILE A 659 16.77 29.25 0.55
N ARG A 660 16.63 27.94 0.68
CA ARG A 660 16.31 27.07 -0.47
C ARG A 660 15.05 26.25 -0.19
N LEU A 661 14.23 26.12 -1.23
CA LEU A 661 13.14 25.17 -1.21
C LEU A 661 13.70 23.74 -1.24
N PHE A 662 13.06 22.80 -0.53
CA PHE A 662 13.41 21.41 -0.57
C PHE A 662 12.15 20.52 -0.59
N GLY A 663 12.23 19.41 -1.30
CA GLY A 663 11.12 18.49 -1.50
C GLY A 663 11.19 17.23 -0.63
N ALA A 664 10.22 16.37 -0.82
CA ALA A 664 10.07 15.13 -0.03
C ALA A 664 11.24 14.14 -0.22
N ARG A 665 11.90 14.13 -1.40
CA ARG A 665 13.08 13.27 -1.65
C ARG A 665 14.29 13.74 -0.82
N ALA A 666 14.54 15.05 -0.72
CA ALA A 666 15.56 15.61 0.17
C ALA A 666 15.21 15.35 1.64
N LEU A 667 13.94 15.50 2.03
CA LEU A 667 13.49 15.18 3.38
C LEU A 667 13.76 13.70 3.73
N ASN A 668 13.53 12.77 2.79
CA ASN A 668 13.84 11.35 3.00
C ASN A 668 15.35 11.12 3.21
N ALA A 669 16.23 11.76 2.43
CA ALA A 669 17.68 11.68 2.64
C ALA A 669 18.07 12.19 4.03
N LEU A 670 17.53 13.35 4.44
CA LEU A 670 17.82 13.99 5.73
C LEU A 670 17.36 13.15 6.93
N ARG A 671 16.14 12.59 6.88
CA ARG A 671 15.62 11.74 7.98
C ARG A 671 16.39 10.42 8.12
N LEU A 672 16.85 9.83 6.99
CA LEU A 672 17.67 8.60 6.99
C LEU A 672 18.98 8.82 7.73
N GLU A 673 19.66 9.96 7.51
CA GLU A 673 20.89 10.32 8.25
C GLU A 673 20.69 10.42 9.77
N LYS A 674 19.44 10.63 10.20
CA LYS A 674 19.03 10.74 11.60
C LYS A 674 18.47 9.45 12.18
N ASN A 675 18.38 8.40 11.37
CA ASN A 675 17.72 7.13 11.72
C ASN A 675 16.25 7.31 12.13
N PHE A 676 15.56 8.33 11.60
CA PHE A 676 14.13 8.50 11.84
C PHE A 676 13.33 7.57 10.92
N GLY A 677 12.37 6.85 11.48
CA GLY A 677 11.44 6.01 10.75
C GLY A 677 10.23 6.80 10.24
N SER A 678 9.45 6.16 9.38
CA SER A 678 8.25 6.70 8.75
C SER A 678 7.13 5.67 8.78
N TRP A 679 5.88 6.14 8.96
CA TRP A 679 4.70 5.29 8.82
C TRP A 679 4.60 4.69 7.41
N GLY A 680 4.18 3.43 7.35
CA GLY A 680 4.09 2.69 6.09
C GLY A 680 5.42 2.11 5.61
N ARG A 681 6.52 2.44 6.28
CA ARG A 681 7.87 1.90 6.03
C ARG A 681 8.39 1.20 7.27
N GLU A 682 9.06 1.92 8.15
CA GLU A 682 9.58 1.39 9.43
C GLU A 682 8.47 1.12 10.44
N TYR A 683 7.44 1.95 10.46
CA TYR A 683 6.33 1.84 11.41
C TYR A 683 5.10 1.27 10.72
N ARG A 684 4.74 0.06 11.10
CA ARG A 684 3.61 -0.69 10.54
C ARG A 684 2.95 -1.52 11.67
N PRO A 685 1.68 -1.91 11.52
CA PRO A 685 0.91 -2.58 12.58
C PRO A 685 1.31 -4.05 12.85
N ILE A 686 2.53 -4.40 12.50
CA ILE A 686 3.17 -5.70 12.73
C ILE A 686 4.42 -5.60 13.63
N TYR A 687 4.87 -4.39 13.91
CA TYR A 687 6.04 -4.14 14.76
C TYR A 687 5.64 -3.52 16.08
N GLY A 688 6.32 -3.86 17.16
CA GLY A 688 6.12 -3.27 18.46
C GLY A 688 7.05 -2.08 18.73
N ALA A 689 6.84 -1.43 19.88
CA ALA A 689 7.60 -0.24 20.25
C ALA A 689 9.10 -0.54 20.47
N VAL A 690 9.43 -1.72 21.00
CA VAL A 690 10.82 -2.13 21.25
C VAL A 690 11.52 -2.48 19.92
N GLU A 691 10.83 -3.17 19.02
CA GLU A 691 11.36 -3.53 17.72
C GLU A 691 11.71 -2.31 16.86
N THR A 692 10.86 -1.26 16.93
CA THR A 692 11.02 0.00 16.19
C THR A 692 11.93 1.03 16.85
N GLY A 693 12.32 0.82 18.14
CA GLY A 693 13.06 1.80 18.94
C GLY A 693 12.24 2.98 19.44
N LEU A 694 10.91 2.89 19.39
CA LEU A 694 9.96 3.89 19.93
C LEU A 694 9.62 3.63 21.41
N ASP A 695 10.14 2.57 22.02
CA ASP A 695 9.88 2.20 23.43
C ASP A 695 10.27 3.31 24.43
N ARG A 696 11.28 4.14 24.09
CA ARG A 696 11.67 5.33 24.86
C ARG A 696 10.56 6.39 24.99
N PHE A 697 9.54 6.35 24.14
CA PHE A 697 8.39 7.24 24.17
C PHE A 697 7.16 6.60 24.81
N VAL A 698 7.26 5.33 25.19
CA VAL A 698 6.17 4.60 25.88
C VAL A 698 6.26 4.84 27.38
N ALA A 699 5.23 5.42 27.96
CA ALA A 699 5.12 5.67 29.39
C ALA A 699 4.55 4.42 30.12
N TYR A 700 5.39 3.39 30.26
CA TYR A 700 4.98 2.10 30.86
C TYR A 700 4.42 2.23 32.28
N ASP A 701 4.91 3.23 33.02
CA ASP A 701 4.60 3.42 34.44
C ASP A 701 3.48 4.44 34.69
N LYS A 702 2.84 4.99 33.63
CA LYS A 702 1.73 5.92 33.82
C LYS A 702 0.51 5.23 34.45
N ASP A 703 -0.25 5.95 35.26
CA ASP A 703 -1.42 5.42 36.00
C ASP A 703 -2.55 5.00 35.04
N ALA A 704 -2.73 5.72 33.93
CA ALA A 704 -3.71 5.39 32.92
C ALA A 704 -3.41 4.05 32.24
N ASP A 705 -4.44 3.23 32.10
CA ASP A 705 -4.38 2.00 31.31
C ASP A 705 -4.62 2.35 29.85
N PHE A 706 -3.53 2.50 29.09
CA PHE A 706 -3.62 2.81 27.67
C PHE A 706 -3.79 1.54 26.81
N ILE A 707 -4.38 1.69 25.64
CA ILE A 707 -4.59 0.61 24.68
C ILE A 707 -3.25 0.01 24.30
N GLY A 708 -3.12 -1.32 24.42
CA GLY A 708 -1.89 -2.06 24.11
C GLY A 708 -0.85 -2.10 25.24
N LYS A 709 -1.12 -1.56 26.43
CA LYS A 709 -0.18 -1.53 27.56
C LYS A 709 0.37 -2.93 27.91
N ALA A 710 -0.52 -3.91 28.04
CA ALA A 710 -0.11 -5.27 28.37
C ALA A 710 0.79 -5.90 27.29
N GLY A 711 0.44 -5.70 25.99
CA GLY A 711 1.25 -6.15 24.87
C GLY A 711 2.63 -5.49 24.82
N ALA A 712 2.68 -4.17 25.04
CA ALA A 712 3.92 -3.41 25.09
C ALA A 712 4.84 -3.83 26.25
N ILE A 713 4.28 -4.11 27.45
CA ILE A 713 5.03 -4.63 28.59
C ILE A 713 5.60 -6.02 28.26
N ALA A 714 4.79 -6.93 27.71
CA ALA A 714 5.24 -8.27 27.32
C ALA A 714 6.34 -8.21 26.26
N GLU A 715 6.23 -7.30 25.30
CA GLU A 715 7.28 -7.07 24.29
C GLU A 715 8.58 -6.55 24.96
N ARG A 716 8.48 -5.59 25.89
CA ARG A 716 9.64 -5.05 26.63
C ARG A 716 10.35 -6.12 27.43
N GLU A 717 9.62 -6.97 28.13
CA GLU A 717 10.15 -8.08 28.93
C GLU A 717 10.84 -9.13 28.05
N SER A 718 10.25 -9.50 26.91
CA SER A 718 10.83 -10.46 25.96
C SER A 718 11.94 -9.85 25.10
N GLY A 719 11.96 -8.53 24.98
CA GLY A 719 12.87 -7.78 24.12
C GLY A 719 12.47 -7.81 22.64
N GLY A 720 11.25 -8.18 22.27
CA GLY A 720 10.79 -8.32 20.88
C GLY A 720 11.48 -9.46 20.13
N LYS A 721 11.21 -9.60 18.86
CA LYS A 721 11.84 -10.59 17.96
C LYS A 721 12.82 -9.95 16.98
N LEU A 722 12.53 -8.73 16.58
CA LEU A 722 13.26 -7.99 15.56
C LEU A 722 13.90 -6.72 16.15
N ARG A 723 14.77 -6.10 15.36
CA ARG A 723 15.29 -4.75 15.60
C ARG A 723 15.37 -4.00 14.30
N LEU A 724 14.89 -2.77 14.33
CA LEU A 724 15.15 -1.80 13.28
C LEU A 724 16.63 -1.37 13.39
N CYS A 725 17.37 -1.61 12.31
CA CYS A 725 18.80 -1.27 12.20
C CYS A 725 19.02 -0.39 10.99
N SER A 726 20.08 0.41 11.05
CA SER A 726 20.56 1.20 9.90
C SER A 726 21.89 0.63 9.41
N PHE A 727 22.09 0.72 8.10
CA PHE A 727 23.27 0.22 7.42
C PHE A 727 23.83 1.27 6.46
N VAL A 728 25.15 1.37 6.35
CA VAL A 728 25.83 2.00 5.22
C VAL A 728 26.12 0.91 4.22
N VAL A 729 25.73 1.13 2.96
CA VAL A 729 25.80 0.14 1.88
C VAL A 729 26.85 0.60 0.86
N ASP A 730 27.68 -0.33 0.38
CA ASP A 730 28.70 -0.04 -0.66
C ASP A 730 28.05 -0.03 -2.06
N ALA A 731 27.09 0.87 -2.26
CA ALA A 731 26.38 1.06 -3.51
C ALA A 731 27.06 2.11 -4.38
N LYS A 732 27.02 1.93 -5.72
CA LYS A 732 27.73 2.78 -6.68
C LYS A 732 26.81 3.71 -7.44
N ASP A 733 25.99 3.16 -8.32
CA ASP A 733 25.14 3.87 -9.28
C ASP A 733 23.64 3.61 -9.08
N ALA A 734 23.29 2.78 -8.13
CA ALA A 734 21.93 2.52 -7.67
C ALA A 734 21.91 2.52 -6.14
N ASP A 735 20.81 2.91 -5.52
CA ASP A 735 20.65 2.90 -4.08
C ASP A 735 19.54 1.93 -3.69
N VAL A 736 19.63 1.31 -2.50
CA VAL A 736 18.54 0.52 -1.94
C VAL A 736 17.32 1.41 -1.68
N ILE A 737 16.14 0.84 -1.82
CA ILE A 737 14.88 1.60 -1.80
C ILE A 737 13.95 1.08 -0.72
N GLY A 738 13.81 -0.25 -0.68
CA GLY A 738 12.93 -1.01 0.19
C GLY A 738 12.65 -2.40 -0.37
N ASP A 739 12.43 -3.34 0.54
CA ASP A 739 12.17 -4.76 0.27
C ASP A 739 13.39 -5.58 -0.18
N GLU A 740 14.58 -4.98 -0.30
CA GLU A 740 15.80 -5.73 -0.56
C GLU A 740 16.13 -6.65 0.63
N PRO A 741 16.60 -7.90 0.37
CA PRO A 741 16.98 -8.81 1.43
C PRO A 741 18.26 -8.36 2.12
N ILE A 742 18.26 -8.44 3.45
CA ILE A 742 19.45 -8.25 4.29
C ILE A 742 19.99 -9.63 4.66
N SER A 743 21.24 -9.88 4.34
CA SER A 743 21.94 -11.12 4.64
C SER A 743 22.99 -10.93 5.72
N ASN A 744 23.21 -11.97 6.53
CA ASN A 744 24.36 -12.06 7.41
C ASN A 744 25.01 -13.44 7.24
N ALA A 745 26.31 -13.47 6.99
CA ALA A 745 27.08 -14.69 6.72
C ALA A 745 26.44 -15.56 5.60
N GLY A 746 25.97 -14.92 4.53
CA GLY A 746 25.40 -15.59 3.34
C GLY A 746 23.98 -16.11 3.51
N LYS A 747 23.31 -15.81 4.63
CA LYS A 747 21.92 -16.20 4.86
C LYS A 747 21.03 -14.95 4.93
N VAL A 748 19.92 -14.95 4.19
CA VAL A 748 18.89 -13.91 4.31
C VAL A 748 18.27 -13.98 5.69
N VAL A 749 18.35 -12.85 6.43
CA VAL A 749 17.89 -12.75 7.82
C VAL A 749 16.90 -11.61 8.05
N GLY A 750 16.76 -10.69 7.09
CA GLY A 750 15.92 -9.52 7.23
C GLY A 750 15.65 -8.84 5.90
N TRP A 751 15.08 -7.64 5.96
CA TRP A 751 14.69 -6.86 4.78
C TRP A 751 14.83 -5.37 5.04
N VAL A 752 15.10 -4.63 3.98
CA VAL A 752 15.13 -3.18 3.97
C VAL A 752 13.71 -2.62 4.01
N THR A 753 13.46 -1.65 4.86
CA THR A 753 12.20 -0.90 4.91
C THR A 753 12.29 0.41 4.13
N SER A 754 13.42 1.09 4.23
CA SER A 754 13.72 2.31 3.47
C SER A 754 15.20 2.37 3.15
N GLY A 755 15.50 3.00 2.02
CA GLY A 755 16.87 3.28 1.62
C GLY A 755 16.99 4.58 0.82
N GLY A 756 18.20 4.89 0.43
CA GLY A 756 18.54 6.03 -0.38
C GLY A 756 19.95 6.56 -0.11
N PHE A 757 20.31 7.62 -0.80
CA PHE A 757 21.62 8.25 -0.62
C PHE A 757 21.55 9.36 0.44
N ALA A 758 22.36 9.25 1.47
CA ALA A 758 22.54 10.24 2.52
C ALA A 758 23.45 11.37 2.00
N HIS A 759 22.89 12.34 1.34
CA HIS A 759 23.62 13.33 0.54
C HIS A 759 24.57 14.21 1.37
N ALA A 760 24.23 14.56 2.60
CA ALA A 760 25.12 15.37 3.44
C ALA A 760 26.27 14.51 3.97
N SER A 761 26.06 13.24 4.21
CA SER A 761 27.08 12.28 4.69
C SER A 761 27.85 11.62 3.54
N GLY A 762 27.36 11.67 2.31
CA GLY A 762 28.02 11.14 1.11
C GLY A 762 28.05 9.61 1.01
N VAL A 763 27.05 8.90 1.58
CA VAL A 763 26.99 7.44 1.60
C VAL A 763 25.58 6.92 1.28
N SER A 764 25.51 5.72 0.69
CA SER A 764 24.23 5.02 0.56
C SER A 764 23.82 4.40 1.90
N MET A 765 22.54 4.52 2.26
CA MET A 765 21.98 4.01 3.50
C MET A 765 20.78 3.12 3.27
N ALA A 766 20.62 2.17 4.19
CA ALA A 766 19.40 1.38 4.33
C ALA A 766 18.95 1.36 5.79
N GLN A 767 17.65 1.37 6.03
CA GLN A 767 17.03 0.95 7.29
C GLN A 767 16.29 -0.35 7.05
N GLY A 768 16.29 -1.25 8.05
CA GLY A 768 15.61 -2.52 7.88
C GLY A 768 15.57 -3.34 9.17
N TYR A 769 14.71 -4.35 9.16
CA TYR A 769 14.54 -5.23 10.30
C TYR A 769 15.41 -6.48 10.20
N VAL A 770 16.07 -6.80 11.30
CA VAL A 770 16.84 -8.03 11.47
C VAL A 770 16.47 -8.70 12.80
N PRO A 771 16.72 -10.02 12.98
CA PRO A 771 16.56 -10.69 14.27
C PRO A 771 17.36 -9.98 15.36
N LYS A 772 16.78 -9.81 16.55
CA LYS A 772 17.40 -9.10 17.67
C LYS A 772 18.78 -9.66 18.05
N GLU A 773 18.96 -10.98 17.88
CA GLU A 773 20.20 -11.68 18.19
C GLU A 773 21.36 -11.27 17.28
N LEU A 774 21.05 -10.75 16.10
CA LEU A 774 22.02 -10.29 15.11
C LEU A 774 22.23 -8.77 15.14
N ALA A 775 21.34 -8.01 15.76
CA ALA A 775 21.34 -6.54 15.72
C ALA A 775 22.64 -5.89 16.26
N ASP A 776 23.40 -6.63 17.04
CA ASP A 776 24.69 -6.18 17.60
C ASP A 776 25.93 -6.70 16.85
N LYS A 777 25.76 -7.51 15.82
CA LYS A 777 26.89 -7.97 15.02
C LYS A 777 27.48 -6.84 14.19
N SER A 778 28.81 -6.75 14.17
CA SER A 778 29.53 -5.68 13.47
C SER A 778 29.83 -6.00 12.01
N ASP A 779 29.82 -7.28 11.61
CA ASP A 779 30.36 -7.78 10.35
C ASP A 779 29.47 -8.85 9.69
N GLY A 780 29.82 -9.21 8.49
CA GLY A 780 29.15 -10.25 7.70
C GLY A 780 27.82 -9.80 7.07
N TRP A 781 27.52 -8.51 7.07
CA TRP A 781 26.31 -7.97 6.48
C TRP A 781 26.45 -7.71 5.00
N GLN A 782 25.42 -8.10 4.25
CA GLN A 782 25.26 -7.78 2.83
C GLN A 782 23.81 -7.45 2.54
N ILE A 783 23.58 -6.61 1.53
CA ILE A 783 22.26 -6.26 1.00
C ILE A 783 22.27 -6.54 -0.50
N GLU A 784 21.27 -7.25 -0.98
CA GLU A 784 21.18 -7.58 -2.41
C GLU A 784 20.44 -6.48 -3.15
N LEU A 785 21.10 -5.89 -4.14
CA LEU A 785 20.58 -4.85 -5.01
C LEU A 785 20.80 -5.23 -6.48
N LEU A 786 19.76 -5.29 -7.29
CA LEU A 786 19.83 -5.64 -8.72
C LEU A 786 20.63 -6.93 -9.00
N ASN A 787 20.42 -7.96 -8.15
CA ASN A 787 21.10 -9.26 -8.17
C ASN A 787 22.62 -9.20 -7.83
N GLU A 788 23.08 -8.12 -7.23
CA GLU A 788 24.44 -8.00 -6.68
C GLU A 788 24.41 -8.00 -5.15
N GLN A 789 25.30 -8.78 -4.54
CA GLN A 789 25.49 -8.76 -3.08
C GLN A 789 26.45 -7.63 -2.71
N LEU A 790 25.93 -6.57 -2.16
CA LEU A 790 26.71 -5.41 -1.74
C LEU A 790 27.10 -5.54 -0.27
N ASP A 791 28.36 -5.26 0.05
CA ASP A 791 28.78 -5.20 1.43
C ASP A 791 28.07 -4.07 2.18
N ALA A 792 27.62 -4.38 3.40
CA ALA A 792 26.92 -3.44 4.25
C ALA A 792 27.54 -3.40 5.64
N ARG A 793 27.55 -2.25 6.26
CA ARG A 793 28.09 -2.03 7.60
C ARG A 793 26.99 -1.50 8.51
N LEU A 794 26.78 -2.18 9.64
CA LEU A 794 25.83 -1.74 10.66
C LEU A 794 26.21 -0.34 11.16
N GLN A 795 25.28 0.61 11.07
CA GLN A 795 25.41 1.99 11.52
C GLN A 795 24.57 2.21 12.78
N ARG A 796 25.19 2.11 13.95
CA ARG A 796 24.49 2.15 15.25
C ARG A 796 23.98 3.53 15.59
N GLU A 797 24.82 4.54 15.37
CA GLU A 797 24.51 5.93 15.67
C GLU A 797 24.05 6.67 14.41
N PRO A 798 23.16 7.67 14.50
CA PRO A 798 22.86 8.52 13.38
C PRO A 798 24.12 9.10 12.74
N LEU A 799 24.17 9.13 11.41
CA LEU A 799 25.29 9.75 10.67
C LEU A 799 25.39 11.24 10.92
N PHE A 800 24.24 11.88 11.16
CA PHE A 800 24.17 13.30 11.41
C PHE A 800 23.74 13.58 12.85
N ASP A 801 24.47 14.47 13.55
CA ASP A 801 24.14 15.00 14.88
C ASP A 801 23.65 13.93 15.87
N ALA A 802 24.44 12.87 16.06
CA ALA A 802 24.08 11.72 16.87
C ALA A 802 23.55 12.08 18.28
N ASN A 803 24.10 13.13 18.89
CA ASN A 803 23.70 13.64 20.21
C ASN A 803 22.51 14.61 20.17
N ALA A 804 21.92 14.86 18.98
CA ALA A 804 20.85 15.83 18.77
C ALA A 804 21.19 17.26 19.27
N GLY A 805 22.46 17.65 19.23
CA GLY A 805 22.94 18.97 19.69
C GLY A 805 22.38 20.10 18.82
N ARG A 806 22.43 19.95 17.50
CA ARG A 806 21.88 20.96 16.57
C ARG A 806 20.35 21.05 16.66
N MET A 807 19.68 19.92 16.73
CA MET A 807 18.23 19.87 16.85
C MET A 807 17.72 20.51 18.15
N ARG A 808 18.53 20.42 19.24
CA ARG A 808 18.19 20.96 20.56
C ARG A 808 18.74 22.35 20.84
N SER A 809 19.63 22.90 19.98
CA SER A 809 20.32 24.18 20.16
C SER A 809 19.41 25.41 20.18
#